data_8b25da82b21564a8202a074350a92feb
#
_entry.id   8b25da82b21564a8202a074350a92feb
#
_cell.length_a   1.000
_cell.length_b   1.000
_cell.length_c   1.000
_cell.angle_alpha   90.00
_cell.angle_beta   90.00
_cell.angle_gamma   90.00
#
_symmetry.space_group_name_H-M   'P 1'
#
loop_
_entity.id
_entity.type
_entity.pdbx_description
1 polymer ?
#
loop_
_entity_poly.entity_id
_entity_poly.type
_entity_poly.pdbx_seq_one_letter_code
_entity_poly.pdbx_strand_id
1 'polypeptide(L)'
;MKLTKTPLAAAVALTLGTAGYMPVATAQQNTTAQASDQRIELTGSRLRRTETEGALPVTVIDRAAIEATGQTSVAELMREVTFASFGNNKPQSGSSAQALSDVDLRGLGSNRTLVLVDGRRVSKAPFSGSSQDLNAVPLAAVERIEILSDGASAVYGSDAIGGVVNIITRKNFNGVQVNYGEGNPNIVGGDTKEFSALWGASSTKGRVFAGVSSNSRAMIYTRNQKGGDVLGVSSFGNNYYRASNTTGGSTGAATPVPGFGCNSNDFYFTNPGQPGNLCSFNFNATAANEAAIGNRSIFAKGDFNINDDWSVYTSASVSNVDSFGRYAATPVNVFLAPTSAPYLSITAATPGLAAASPRGLWLRHRMAAAGPRDSSTEATVSSGLMGVKGRLFNKVEVDFGVRNERYKYIELGQNYIVRPLLESAITAGRYNIFNPFGNSADVLNSVKSTISRNDLWDQREMYGMASMDLFKIGNRTATGLVGLESRKEFYSDQYDPQSEAGIIEGSAGNSAAGSRKVNSQFFELSIPARQNLELSFAGRRDSYSDSGSAFSPKGALRWQPVKNATVRASVGKGFRAPTLDILTQKPAFSADSITDLRTCRAFGRTAAQCGDANGDGIVDGAQPQIQVDATVISNPGLQAETSKQSSFGLVVDATNWLSVSADYYRIHIDGRIASISSQTVINRTLNPTLGPVPAAFSVTRDAATGQITNVTRGAINEGTLDTDGIDLNARTNFKFSQSRLQQQLLVSVVRDYSIDGGTNLVGTQGAPKWRMNFGNTYTMGRFSTYLAINRIAGQSKETPQPTSAYTTLTGSVSYNAATNTRLTVGAVNLTNKFPQLISYDGRPWNFNLYDGLGRQVYFRVQQTF
;
A
#
# COMPACT_ATOMS: atom_id res chain seq x y z
N MET A 1 17.58 -28.89 -5.52
CA MET A 1 16.13 -28.65 -5.58
C MET A 1 15.66 -28.95 -7.00
N LYS A 2 14.88 -30.01 -7.22
CA LYS A 2 14.42 -30.38 -8.58
C LYS A 2 13.33 -29.41 -9.02
N LEU A 3 13.60 -28.65 -10.07
CA LEU A 3 12.62 -27.82 -10.75
C LEU A 3 11.49 -28.71 -11.29
N THR A 4 10.35 -28.68 -10.64
CA THR A 4 9.12 -29.25 -11.21
C THR A 4 8.75 -28.41 -12.43
N LYS A 5 8.55 -29.06 -13.57
CA LYS A 5 8.14 -28.45 -14.83
C LYS A 5 6.77 -27.79 -14.65
N THR A 6 6.77 -26.50 -14.36
CA THR A 6 5.54 -25.71 -14.28
C THR A 6 5.15 -25.24 -15.69
N PRO A 7 3.86 -25.04 -15.99
CA PRO A 7 3.40 -24.54 -17.30
C PRO A 7 4.01 -23.20 -17.68
N LEU A 8 4.59 -22.47 -16.74
CA LEU A 8 5.30 -21.22 -16.95
C LEU A 8 6.63 -21.42 -17.68
N ALA A 9 7.37 -22.49 -17.39
CA ALA A 9 8.60 -22.80 -18.10
C ALA A 9 8.33 -23.12 -19.59
N ALA A 10 7.17 -23.71 -19.90
CA ALA A 10 6.74 -23.95 -21.27
C ALA A 10 6.34 -22.66 -22.00
N ALA A 11 5.70 -21.70 -21.32
CA ALA A 11 5.35 -20.41 -21.91
C ALA A 11 6.57 -19.54 -22.20
N VAL A 12 7.55 -19.51 -21.29
CA VAL A 12 8.85 -18.82 -21.49
C VAL A 12 9.67 -19.52 -22.58
N ALA A 13 9.66 -20.83 -22.63
CA ALA A 13 10.34 -21.59 -23.69
C ALA A 13 9.68 -21.39 -25.06
N LEU A 14 8.34 -21.26 -25.14
CA LEU A 14 7.64 -20.96 -26.39
C LEU A 14 7.99 -19.55 -26.93
N THR A 15 8.07 -18.54 -26.04
CA THR A 15 8.45 -17.18 -26.43
C THR A 15 9.92 -17.07 -26.86
N LEU A 16 10.82 -17.82 -26.23
CA LEU A 16 12.24 -17.87 -26.59
C LEU A 16 12.50 -18.77 -27.79
N GLY A 17 11.74 -19.85 -27.98
CA GLY A 17 11.88 -20.79 -29.11
C GLY A 17 11.50 -20.17 -30.45
N THR A 18 10.57 -19.21 -30.50
CA THR A 18 10.21 -18.49 -31.72
C THR A 18 11.22 -17.40 -32.12
N ALA A 19 12.04 -16.94 -31.18
CA ALA A 19 13.09 -15.94 -31.44
C ALA A 19 14.29 -16.48 -32.23
N GLY A 20 14.54 -17.81 -32.19
CA GLY A 20 15.69 -18.44 -32.84
C GLY A 20 15.59 -18.57 -34.39
N TYR A 21 14.44 -18.26 -34.99
CA TYR A 21 14.18 -18.39 -36.42
C TYR A 21 13.94 -17.07 -37.18
N MET A 22 14.16 -15.93 -36.56
CA MET A 22 14.03 -14.65 -37.26
C MET A 22 15.39 -14.23 -37.85
N PRO A 23 15.52 -14.07 -39.20
CA PRO A 23 16.74 -13.52 -39.80
C PRO A 23 16.91 -12.08 -39.32
N VAL A 24 18.12 -11.74 -38.90
CA VAL A 24 18.51 -10.37 -38.56
C VAL A 24 18.37 -9.50 -39.81
N ALA A 25 17.29 -8.73 -39.89
CA ALA A 25 17.12 -7.74 -40.94
C ALA A 25 17.90 -6.49 -40.57
N THR A 26 18.89 -6.12 -41.34
CA THR A 26 19.57 -4.84 -41.27
C THR A 26 18.55 -3.71 -41.46
N ALA A 27 18.42 -2.86 -40.45
CA ALA A 27 17.49 -1.74 -40.47
C ALA A 27 17.86 -0.72 -41.52
N GLN A 28 17.15 -0.71 -42.63
CA GLN A 28 17.09 0.43 -43.54
C GLN A 28 15.99 1.37 -43.01
N GLN A 29 16.40 2.56 -42.61
CA GLN A 29 15.47 3.65 -42.29
C GLN A 29 14.74 4.05 -43.58
N ASN A 30 13.51 3.62 -43.75
CA ASN A 30 12.57 4.24 -44.68
C ASN A 30 11.48 4.97 -43.90
N THR A 31 11.68 6.27 -43.78
CA THR A 31 10.66 7.25 -43.40
C THR A 31 9.69 7.45 -44.56
N THR A 32 8.58 6.73 -44.52
CA THR A 32 7.25 7.16 -45.04
C THR A 32 6.23 6.10 -44.62
N ALA A 33 5.85 6.14 -43.33
CA ALA A 33 4.65 5.45 -42.89
C ALA A 33 3.48 6.38 -43.24
N GLN A 34 2.63 5.98 -44.17
CA GLN A 34 1.27 6.48 -44.28
C GLN A 34 0.63 6.40 -42.89
N ALA A 35 0.04 7.52 -42.44
CA ALA A 35 -0.77 7.56 -41.22
C ALA A 35 -2.03 6.71 -41.45
N SER A 36 -1.90 5.41 -41.26
CA SER A 36 -3.06 4.55 -41.01
C SER A 36 -3.66 5.00 -39.69
N ASP A 37 -4.98 5.15 -39.61
CA ASP A 37 -5.75 5.42 -38.39
C ASP A 37 -5.35 4.45 -37.26
N GLN A 38 -4.28 4.77 -36.51
CA GLN A 38 -3.88 3.97 -35.38
C GLN A 38 -4.85 4.25 -34.25
N ARG A 39 -5.87 3.41 -34.16
CA ARG A 39 -6.80 3.41 -33.02
C ARG A 39 -6.03 2.92 -31.79
N ILE A 40 -6.01 3.77 -30.75
CA ILE A 40 -5.37 3.48 -29.46
C ILE A 40 -6.45 3.08 -28.42
N GLU A 41 -6.08 2.18 -27.54
CA GLU A 41 -6.85 1.85 -26.33
C GLU A 41 -6.32 2.71 -25.19
N LEU A 42 -7.19 3.53 -24.59
CA LEU A 42 -6.85 4.41 -23.47
C LEU A 42 -7.59 3.93 -22.22
N THR A 43 -6.95 4.00 -21.06
CA THR A 43 -7.56 3.61 -19.79
C THR A 43 -8.89 4.33 -19.54
N GLY A 44 -9.90 3.57 -19.11
CA GLY A 44 -11.29 4.05 -18.91
C GLY A 44 -12.27 3.64 -20.00
N SER A 45 -11.80 3.03 -21.08
CA SER A 45 -12.62 2.37 -22.09
C SER A 45 -11.84 1.23 -22.74
N ARG A 46 -12.50 0.16 -23.13
CA ARG A 46 -11.96 -0.96 -23.94
C ARG A 46 -12.21 -0.76 -25.43
N LEU A 47 -12.93 0.30 -25.80
CA LEU A 47 -13.09 0.71 -27.19
C LEU A 47 -11.84 1.43 -27.69
N ARG A 48 -11.35 1.04 -28.87
CA ARG A 48 -10.20 1.69 -29.50
C ARG A 48 -10.62 3.02 -30.14
N ARG A 49 -9.84 4.06 -29.91
CA ARG A 49 -10.10 5.44 -30.38
C ARG A 49 -8.97 5.97 -31.23
N THR A 50 -9.28 6.91 -32.10
CA THR A 50 -8.30 7.70 -32.86
C THR A 50 -7.85 8.95 -32.10
N GLU A 51 -8.64 9.42 -31.13
CA GLU A 51 -8.38 10.62 -30.34
C GLU A 51 -7.74 10.27 -28.99
N THR A 52 -6.68 10.99 -28.61
CA THR A 52 -5.98 10.81 -27.33
C THR A 52 -6.76 11.34 -26.13
N GLU A 53 -7.71 12.28 -26.32
CA GLU A 53 -8.58 12.79 -25.28
C GLU A 53 -9.97 12.15 -25.35
N GLY A 54 -10.28 11.33 -24.33
CA GLY A 54 -11.58 10.71 -24.15
C GLY A 54 -12.56 11.57 -23.33
N ALA A 55 -13.73 11.00 -23.05
CA ALA A 55 -14.73 11.60 -22.15
C ALA A 55 -14.31 11.57 -20.67
N LEU A 56 -13.23 10.86 -20.33
CA LEU A 56 -12.75 10.69 -18.94
C LEU A 56 -11.34 11.29 -18.76
N PRO A 57 -11.02 11.84 -17.57
CA PRO A 57 -9.70 12.42 -17.27
C PRO A 57 -8.64 11.34 -17.10
N VAL A 58 -7.71 11.24 -18.05
CA VAL A 58 -6.55 10.34 -17.96
C VAL A 58 -5.26 11.15 -17.95
N THR A 59 -4.43 10.94 -16.93
CA THR A 59 -3.08 11.49 -16.87
C THR A 59 -2.08 10.42 -17.28
N VAL A 60 -1.19 10.75 -18.20
CA VAL A 60 -0.16 9.85 -18.71
C VAL A 60 1.20 10.30 -18.23
N ILE A 61 1.95 9.38 -17.61
CA ILE A 61 3.37 9.51 -17.28
C ILE A 61 4.12 8.63 -18.27
N ASP A 62 4.76 9.24 -19.25
CA ASP A 62 5.47 8.53 -20.30
C ASP A 62 6.86 8.06 -19.87
N ARG A 63 7.53 7.27 -20.72
CA ARG A 63 8.85 6.71 -20.44
C ARG A 63 9.89 7.78 -20.16
N ALA A 64 9.87 8.88 -20.89
CA ALA A 64 10.84 9.97 -20.73
C ALA A 64 10.66 10.66 -19.36
N ALA A 65 9.42 10.87 -18.94
CA ALA A 65 9.12 11.41 -17.61
C ALA A 65 9.55 10.43 -16.51
N ILE A 66 9.29 9.11 -16.66
CA ILE A 66 9.73 8.09 -15.72
C ILE A 66 11.27 8.12 -15.54
N GLU A 67 12.02 8.12 -16.64
CA GLU A 67 13.49 8.14 -16.61
C GLU A 67 14.06 9.41 -15.99
N ALA A 68 13.36 10.54 -16.15
CA ALA A 68 13.81 11.83 -15.65
C ALA A 68 13.69 11.97 -14.12
N THR A 69 12.75 11.27 -13.47
CA THR A 69 12.50 11.41 -12.01
C THR A 69 13.62 10.89 -11.12
N GLY A 70 14.44 9.95 -11.62
CA GLY A 70 15.45 9.27 -10.82
C GLY A 70 14.91 8.11 -9.95
N GLN A 71 13.60 7.87 -9.97
CA GLN A 71 12.99 6.79 -9.19
C GLN A 71 13.36 5.40 -9.76
N THR A 72 13.55 4.42 -8.87
CA THR A 72 14.03 3.08 -9.24
C THR A 72 12.92 2.02 -9.27
N SER A 73 11.73 2.36 -8.79
CA SER A 73 10.56 1.47 -8.78
C SER A 73 9.27 2.20 -9.17
N VAL A 74 8.26 1.44 -9.61
CA VAL A 74 6.90 1.94 -9.85
C VAL A 74 6.30 2.50 -8.55
N ALA A 75 6.55 1.85 -7.42
CA ALA A 75 6.06 2.26 -6.11
C ALA A 75 6.54 3.66 -5.73
N GLU A 76 7.84 3.94 -5.86
CA GLU A 76 8.40 5.25 -5.55
C GLU A 76 7.89 6.35 -6.50
N LEU A 77 7.77 6.03 -7.79
CA LEU A 77 7.18 6.95 -8.77
C LEU A 77 5.75 7.34 -8.40
N MET A 78 4.91 6.37 -7.97
CA MET A 78 3.53 6.63 -7.59
C MET A 78 3.38 7.44 -6.29
N ARG A 79 4.40 7.53 -5.45
CA ARG A 79 4.42 8.41 -4.27
C ARG A 79 4.48 9.90 -4.63
N GLU A 80 5.06 10.24 -5.79
CA GLU A 80 5.14 11.61 -6.28
C GLU A 80 3.85 12.08 -6.98
N VAL A 81 2.94 11.18 -7.30
CA VAL A 81 1.67 11.48 -7.97
C VAL A 81 0.76 12.29 -7.07
N THR A 82 0.24 13.41 -7.58
CA THR A 82 -0.60 14.35 -6.81
C THR A 82 -1.96 13.78 -6.43
N PHE A 83 -2.51 12.85 -7.24
CA PHE A 83 -3.77 12.16 -6.99
C PHE A 83 -3.72 11.23 -5.77
N ALA A 84 -2.55 10.82 -5.31
CA ALA A 84 -2.35 10.14 -4.03
C ALA A 84 -2.43 11.18 -2.90
N SER A 85 -3.61 11.74 -2.69
CA SER A 85 -3.82 12.97 -1.89
C SER A 85 -3.30 12.86 -0.47
N PHE A 86 -3.48 11.71 0.18
CA PHE A 86 -3.05 11.46 1.57
C PHE A 86 -1.82 10.55 1.67
N GLY A 87 -1.14 10.32 0.53
CA GLY A 87 0.08 9.52 0.43
C GLY A 87 -0.18 8.06 0.15
N ASN A 88 0.89 7.30 -0.07
CA ASN A 88 0.88 5.88 -0.38
C ASN A 88 1.72 5.11 0.64
N ASN A 89 1.32 3.88 0.94
CA ASN A 89 2.10 3.02 1.81
C ASN A 89 3.47 2.69 1.18
N LYS A 90 4.48 2.54 2.02
CA LYS A 90 5.84 2.13 1.64
C LYS A 90 6.34 1.02 2.57
N PRO A 91 7.36 0.24 2.17
CA PRO A 91 7.93 -0.80 3.00
C PRO A 91 8.37 -0.26 4.36
N GLN A 92 7.71 -0.72 5.41
CA GLN A 92 7.95 -0.29 6.79
C GLN A 92 8.49 -1.46 7.58
N SER A 93 9.64 -1.26 8.20
CA SER A 93 10.22 -2.29 9.04
C SER A 93 9.24 -2.68 10.13
N GLY A 94 9.01 -3.97 10.23
CA GLY A 94 8.24 -4.58 11.26
C GLY A 94 6.73 -4.39 11.20
N SER A 95 6.19 -4.01 10.10
CA SER A 95 4.77 -4.10 9.79
C SER A 95 4.41 -5.55 9.42
N SER A 96 3.18 -5.97 9.69
CA SER A 96 2.63 -7.24 9.17
C SER A 96 2.55 -7.27 7.63
N ALA A 97 2.77 -6.13 6.99
CA ALA A 97 2.85 -5.96 5.55
C ALA A 97 4.16 -5.25 5.16
N GLN A 98 5.29 -5.73 5.70
CA GLN A 98 6.60 -5.08 5.61
C GLN A 98 7.06 -4.76 4.18
N ALA A 99 6.77 -5.63 3.22
CA ALA A 99 7.16 -5.48 1.82
C ALA A 99 6.15 -4.68 0.98
N LEU A 100 4.99 -4.28 1.51
CA LEU A 100 3.91 -3.68 0.73
C LEU A 100 4.24 -2.25 0.29
N SER A 101 4.04 -1.99 -0.99
CA SER A 101 3.88 -0.64 -1.54
C SER A 101 2.63 -0.60 -2.40
N ASP A 102 1.63 0.10 -1.95
CA ASP A 102 0.36 0.26 -2.66
C ASP A 102 0.16 1.67 -3.20
N VAL A 103 -0.98 1.91 -3.82
CA VAL A 103 -1.41 3.23 -4.28
C VAL A 103 -2.82 3.52 -3.81
N ASP A 104 -2.99 4.70 -3.21
CA ASP A 104 -4.26 5.22 -2.72
C ASP A 104 -4.60 6.54 -3.45
N LEU A 105 -5.51 6.48 -4.39
CA LEU A 105 -6.00 7.66 -5.09
C LEU A 105 -7.07 8.35 -4.24
N ARG A 106 -6.90 9.65 -4.04
CA ARG A 106 -7.86 10.55 -3.34
C ARG A 106 -8.07 10.24 -1.86
N GLY A 107 -7.21 9.43 -1.24
CA GLY A 107 -7.31 9.07 0.17
C GLY A 107 -8.48 8.12 0.49
N LEU A 108 -9.03 7.43 -0.51
CA LEU A 108 -10.16 6.53 -0.33
C LEU A 108 -9.76 5.15 0.22
N GLY A 109 -8.46 4.90 0.32
CA GLY A 109 -7.85 3.62 0.66
C GLY A 109 -7.41 2.85 -0.59
N SER A 110 -6.26 2.19 -0.49
CA SER A 110 -5.67 1.42 -1.61
C SER A 110 -6.57 0.28 -2.11
N ASN A 111 -7.46 -0.23 -1.27
CA ASN A 111 -8.47 -1.21 -1.63
C ASN A 111 -9.64 -0.66 -2.48
N ARG A 112 -9.66 0.66 -2.76
CA ARG A 112 -10.61 1.34 -3.67
C ARG A 112 -9.91 1.95 -4.89
N THR A 113 -8.61 1.69 -5.04
CA THR A 113 -7.81 2.03 -6.21
C THR A 113 -7.45 0.75 -6.96
N LEU A 114 -7.78 0.66 -8.24
CA LEU A 114 -7.48 -0.53 -9.03
C LEU A 114 -6.16 -0.37 -9.79
N VAL A 115 -5.24 -1.33 -9.61
CA VAL A 115 -4.01 -1.40 -10.41
C VAL A 115 -4.16 -2.46 -11.51
N LEU A 116 -3.79 -2.06 -12.72
CA LEU A 116 -3.78 -2.91 -13.91
C LEU A 116 -2.38 -2.96 -14.53
N VAL A 117 -2.05 -4.08 -15.17
CA VAL A 117 -0.95 -4.20 -16.10
C VAL A 117 -1.52 -4.58 -17.48
N ASP A 118 -1.24 -3.74 -18.49
CA ASP A 118 -1.80 -3.90 -19.85
C ASP A 118 -3.34 -4.10 -19.86
N GLY A 119 -4.06 -3.35 -19.01
CA GLY A 119 -5.51 -3.41 -18.89
C GLY A 119 -6.06 -4.61 -18.11
N ARG A 120 -5.21 -5.43 -17.50
CA ARG A 120 -5.60 -6.60 -16.70
C ARG A 120 -5.28 -6.40 -15.23
N ARG A 121 -6.22 -6.77 -14.36
CA ARG A 121 -6.15 -6.61 -12.90
C ARG A 121 -4.96 -7.38 -12.32
N VAL A 122 -4.09 -6.71 -11.59
CA VAL A 122 -3.03 -7.35 -10.80
C VAL A 122 -3.63 -8.07 -9.59
N SER A 123 -3.08 -9.21 -9.20
CA SER A 123 -3.50 -9.92 -7.98
C SER A 123 -3.28 -9.07 -6.73
N LYS A 124 -4.06 -9.35 -5.69
CA LYS A 124 -3.83 -8.76 -4.37
C LYS A 124 -2.63 -9.41 -3.71
N ALA A 125 -1.92 -8.64 -2.89
CA ALA A 125 -0.88 -9.17 -2.03
C ALA A 125 -1.52 -10.02 -0.92
N PRO A 126 -1.21 -11.31 -0.80
CA PRO A 126 -1.93 -12.20 0.11
C PRO A 126 -1.75 -11.80 1.58
N PHE A 127 -0.59 -11.29 1.97
CA PHE A 127 -0.32 -10.81 3.33
C PHE A 127 -1.08 -9.51 3.71
N SER A 128 -1.68 -8.83 2.73
CA SER A 128 -2.57 -7.69 2.92
C SER A 128 -4.04 -8.09 2.78
N GLY A 129 -4.34 -9.12 1.96
CA GLY A 129 -5.69 -9.55 1.63
C GLY A 129 -6.50 -8.56 0.77
N SER A 130 -6.14 -7.29 0.76
CA SER A 130 -6.94 -6.21 0.17
C SER A 130 -6.21 -5.35 -0.86
N SER A 131 -4.92 -5.08 -0.70
CA SER A 131 -4.14 -4.16 -1.53
C SER A 131 -3.35 -4.88 -2.63
N GLN A 132 -3.03 -4.16 -3.70
CA GLN A 132 -2.17 -4.62 -4.80
C GLN A 132 -0.76 -4.06 -4.59
N ASP A 133 0.28 -4.90 -4.71
CA ASP A 133 1.67 -4.51 -4.46
C ASP A 133 2.37 -4.04 -5.74
N LEU A 134 2.80 -2.79 -5.76
CA LEU A 134 3.52 -2.18 -6.88
C LEU A 134 4.99 -2.64 -6.98
N ASN A 135 5.57 -3.19 -5.92
CA ASN A 135 6.95 -3.67 -5.95
C ASN A 135 7.14 -4.87 -6.87
N ALA A 136 6.06 -5.63 -7.13
CA ALA A 136 6.10 -6.77 -8.05
C ALA A 136 6.20 -6.38 -9.54
N VAL A 137 6.00 -5.08 -9.89
CA VAL A 137 6.00 -4.61 -11.28
C VAL A 137 7.38 -4.04 -11.64
N PRO A 138 8.12 -4.66 -12.59
CA PRO A 138 9.44 -4.19 -13.00
C PRO A 138 9.36 -2.87 -13.78
N LEU A 139 9.95 -1.79 -13.24
CA LEU A 139 9.95 -0.46 -13.88
C LEU A 139 10.63 -0.48 -15.27
N ALA A 140 11.59 -1.36 -15.49
CA ALA A 140 12.27 -1.53 -16.77
C ALA A 140 11.35 -1.97 -17.91
N ALA A 141 10.29 -2.75 -17.59
CA ALA A 141 9.28 -3.19 -18.54
C ALA A 141 8.24 -2.11 -18.87
N VAL A 142 8.15 -1.04 -18.09
CA VAL A 142 7.08 -0.02 -18.21
C VAL A 142 7.37 0.94 -19.36
N GLU A 143 6.40 1.12 -20.25
CA GLU A 143 6.41 2.15 -21.30
C GLU A 143 5.80 3.46 -20.80
N ARG A 144 4.66 3.36 -20.12
CA ARG A 144 3.96 4.50 -19.53
C ARG A 144 3.01 4.05 -18.43
N ILE A 145 2.62 4.97 -17.58
CA ILE A 145 1.57 4.76 -16.58
C ILE A 145 0.41 5.69 -16.92
N GLU A 146 -0.78 5.13 -17.02
CA GLU A 146 -2.03 5.85 -17.26
C GLU A 146 -2.84 5.88 -15.96
N ILE A 147 -3.13 7.07 -15.46
CA ILE A 147 -3.92 7.26 -14.24
C ILE A 147 -5.27 7.84 -14.63
N LEU A 148 -6.31 7.03 -14.49
CA LEU A 148 -7.69 7.46 -14.64
C LEU A 148 -8.19 7.93 -13.28
N SER A 149 -8.36 9.22 -13.13
CA SER A 149 -8.84 9.87 -11.90
C SER A 149 -10.37 10.00 -11.85
N ASP A 150 -11.10 9.01 -12.37
CA ASP A 150 -12.55 8.91 -12.34
C ASP A 150 -12.96 7.46 -12.05
N GLY A 151 -14.11 7.26 -11.42
CA GLY A 151 -14.59 5.92 -11.13
C GLY A 151 -14.81 5.09 -12.39
N ALA A 152 -14.33 3.87 -12.39
CA ALA A 152 -14.30 3.00 -13.56
C ALA A 152 -14.87 1.61 -13.31
N SER A 153 -15.71 1.45 -12.28
CA SER A 153 -16.33 0.15 -11.98
C SER A 153 -17.21 -0.38 -13.12
N ALA A 154 -17.78 0.50 -13.96
CA ALA A 154 -18.55 0.11 -15.15
C ALA A 154 -17.70 -0.57 -16.24
N VAL A 155 -16.39 -0.39 -16.22
CA VAL A 155 -15.44 -1.01 -17.17
C VAL A 155 -14.65 -2.14 -16.52
N TYR A 156 -14.12 -1.91 -15.31
CA TYR A 156 -13.18 -2.81 -14.66
C TYR A 156 -13.73 -3.56 -13.43
N GLY A 157 -14.95 -3.24 -12.97
CA GLY A 157 -15.59 -3.90 -11.83
C GLY A 157 -15.15 -3.35 -10.46
N SER A 158 -15.15 -4.22 -9.46
CA SER A 158 -14.80 -3.89 -8.06
C SER A 158 -13.46 -3.17 -7.93
N ASP A 159 -13.30 -2.39 -6.86
CA ASP A 159 -12.07 -1.70 -6.43
C ASP A 159 -11.70 -0.43 -7.25
N ALA A 160 -12.42 -0.14 -8.37
CA ALA A 160 -12.17 1.03 -9.21
C ALA A 160 -13.04 2.25 -8.80
N ILE A 161 -13.18 2.51 -7.50
CA ILE A 161 -13.95 3.64 -6.96
C ILE A 161 -13.12 4.92 -6.99
N GLY A 162 -11.91 4.90 -6.43
CA GLY A 162 -11.01 6.06 -6.37
C GLY A 162 -10.34 6.38 -7.70
N GLY A 163 -10.30 5.42 -8.60
CA GLY A 163 -9.65 5.51 -9.91
C GLY A 163 -8.94 4.23 -10.31
N VAL A 164 -8.20 4.31 -11.41
CA VAL A 164 -7.42 3.20 -11.97
C VAL A 164 -6.01 3.65 -12.30
N VAL A 165 -5.02 2.86 -11.91
CA VAL A 165 -3.63 2.99 -12.35
C VAL A 165 -3.32 1.85 -13.31
N ASN A 166 -3.18 2.14 -14.59
CA ASN A 166 -2.89 1.16 -15.61
C ASN A 166 -1.43 1.30 -16.08
N ILE A 167 -0.65 0.27 -15.83
CA ILE A 167 0.78 0.21 -16.17
C ILE A 167 0.89 -0.47 -17.52
N ILE A 168 1.27 0.30 -18.55
CA ILE A 168 1.42 -0.19 -19.91
C ILE A 168 2.87 -0.62 -20.13
N THR A 169 3.06 -1.87 -20.50
CA THR A 169 4.40 -2.43 -20.76
C THR A 169 4.86 -2.16 -22.19
N ARG A 170 6.18 -2.13 -22.37
CA ARG A 170 6.82 -1.91 -23.68
C ARG A 170 6.39 -2.93 -24.72
N LYS A 171 6.22 -2.49 -25.96
CA LYS A 171 5.80 -3.33 -27.11
C LYS A 171 6.72 -3.17 -28.31
N ASN A 172 7.12 -1.95 -28.62
CA ASN A 172 7.86 -1.58 -29.83
C ASN A 172 9.29 -1.24 -29.44
N PHE A 173 10.10 -2.24 -29.20
CA PHE A 173 11.51 -2.10 -28.91
C PHE A 173 12.34 -2.97 -29.87
N ASN A 174 13.36 -2.41 -30.47
CA ASN A 174 14.28 -3.12 -31.33
C ASN A 174 15.71 -2.94 -30.85
N GLY A 175 16.47 -4.03 -30.77
CA GLY A 175 17.83 -4.01 -30.28
C GLY A 175 17.99 -4.53 -28.87
N VAL A 176 19.10 -4.18 -28.24
CA VAL A 176 19.47 -4.52 -26.86
C VAL A 176 19.69 -3.23 -26.09
N GLN A 177 19.20 -3.17 -24.86
CA GLN A 177 19.45 -2.05 -23.94
C GLN A 177 19.89 -2.57 -22.58
N VAL A 178 21.00 -2.05 -22.07
CA VAL A 178 21.51 -2.37 -20.72
C VAL A 178 21.52 -1.08 -19.92
N ASN A 179 20.97 -1.14 -18.72
CA ASN A 179 20.94 -0.02 -17.79
C ASN A 179 21.59 -0.42 -16.46
N TYR A 180 22.32 0.50 -15.87
CA TYR A 180 22.85 0.40 -14.51
C TYR A 180 22.73 1.76 -13.82
N GLY A 181 22.37 1.76 -12.54
CA GLY A 181 22.29 2.97 -11.73
C GLY A 181 22.50 2.71 -10.25
N GLU A 182 22.99 3.73 -9.56
CA GLU A 182 23.11 3.77 -8.11
C GLU A 182 22.66 5.13 -7.58
N GLY A 183 22.06 5.11 -6.37
CA GLY A 183 21.67 6.32 -5.66
C GLY A 183 22.04 6.24 -4.20
N ASN A 184 22.59 7.35 -3.68
CA ASN A 184 23.09 7.44 -2.31
C ASN A 184 22.38 8.61 -1.60
N PRO A 185 21.57 8.34 -0.55
CA PRO A 185 20.96 9.39 0.24
C PRO A 185 21.95 10.07 1.20
N ASN A 186 21.57 11.22 1.71
CA ASN A 186 22.38 12.00 2.68
C ASN A 186 22.23 11.50 4.14
N ILE A 187 21.82 10.25 4.32
CA ILE A 187 21.75 9.54 5.60
C ILE A 187 22.41 8.17 5.44
N VAL A 188 22.72 7.51 6.52
CA VAL A 188 23.26 6.15 6.49
C VAL A 188 22.11 5.16 6.23
N GLY A 189 22.23 4.34 5.19
CA GLY A 189 21.17 3.45 4.70
C GLY A 189 20.28 4.08 3.63
N GLY A 190 19.41 3.29 3.02
CA GLY A 190 18.54 3.75 1.95
C GLY A 190 19.21 3.82 0.57
N ASP A 191 20.47 3.39 0.45
CA ASP A 191 21.19 3.31 -0.84
C ASP A 191 20.38 2.46 -1.82
N THR A 192 20.30 2.93 -3.08
CA THR A 192 19.58 2.23 -4.14
C THR A 192 20.52 1.74 -5.22
N LYS A 193 20.18 0.57 -5.80
CA LYS A 193 20.86 0.03 -6.98
C LYS A 193 19.83 -0.46 -7.97
N GLU A 194 20.10 -0.27 -9.26
CA GLU A 194 19.27 -0.79 -10.34
C GLU A 194 20.11 -1.36 -11.47
N PHE A 195 19.61 -2.43 -12.04
CA PHE A 195 20.16 -3.05 -13.26
C PHE A 195 19.03 -3.55 -14.12
N SER A 196 19.14 -3.40 -15.45
CA SER A 196 18.28 -4.12 -16.38
C SER A 196 18.98 -4.41 -17.69
N ALA A 197 18.61 -5.55 -18.30
CA ALA A 197 18.97 -5.90 -19.66
C ALA A 197 17.70 -6.24 -20.44
N LEU A 198 17.48 -5.52 -21.52
CA LEU A 198 16.27 -5.58 -22.33
C LEU A 198 16.65 -5.97 -23.76
N TRP A 199 15.82 -6.80 -24.36
CA TRP A 199 15.94 -7.18 -25.76
C TRP A 199 14.58 -7.10 -26.44
N GLY A 200 14.57 -6.69 -27.70
CA GLY A 200 13.36 -6.69 -28.50
C GLY A 200 13.64 -6.78 -29.98
N ALA A 201 12.67 -7.31 -30.69
CA ALA A 201 12.66 -7.38 -32.14
C ALA A 201 11.23 -7.21 -32.66
N SER A 202 11.08 -6.49 -33.75
CA SER A 202 9.80 -6.31 -34.43
C SER A 202 9.95 -6.49 -35.93
N SER A 203 8.92 -7.12 -36.54
CA SER A 203 8.77 -7.31 -37.97
C SER A 203 7.32 -7.12 -38.38
N THR A 204 7.01 -7.24 -39.66
CA THR A 204 5.64 -7.24 -40.17
C THR A 204 4.80 -8.41 -39.64
N LYS A 205 5.45 -9.54 -39.32
CA LYS A 205 4.80 -10.75 -38.80
C LYS A 205 4.60 -10.73 -37.29
N GLY A 206 5.23 -9.84 -36.55
CA GLY A 206 5.08 -9.78 -35.11
C GLY A 206 6.22 -9.08 -34.41
N ARG A 207 6.15 -9.08 -33.10
CA ARG A 207 7.14 -8.44 -32.21
C ARG A 207 7.31 -9.23 -30.94
N VAL A 208 8.51 -9.16 -30.40
CA VAL A 208 8.89 -9.77 -29.14
C VAL A 208 9.65 -8.73 -28.33
N PHE A 209 9.39 -8.70 -27.04
CA PHE A 209 10.11 -7.91 -26.04
C PHE A 209 10.35 -8.76 -24.81
N ALA A 210 11.58 -8.82 -24.33
CA ALA A 210 11.95 -9.56 -23.13
C ALA A 210 13.01 -8.82 -22.33
N GLY A 211 13.13 -9.14 -21.07
CA GLY A 211 14.15 -8.54 -20.23
C GLY A 211 14.28 -9.14 -18.86
N VAL A 212 15.36 -8.77 -18.21
CA VAL A 212 15.63 -9.01 -16.80
C VAL A 212 15.87 -7.68 -16.11
N SER A 213 15.45 -7.57 -14.86
CA SER A 213 15.71 -6.37 -14.06
C SER A 213 15.94 -6.72 -12.61
N SER A 214 16.71 -5.88 -11.93
CA SER A 214 16.90 -5.92 -10.48
C SER A 214 16.95 -4.49 -9.97
N ASN A 215 16.25 -4.25 -8.86
CA ASN A 215 16.40 -3.03 -8.08
C ASN A 215 16.45 -3.37 -6.60
N SER A 216 17.09 -2.51 -5.80
CA SER A 216 17.16 -2.68 -4.35
C SER A 216 17.29 -1.35 -3.64
N ARG A 217 16.80 -1.32 -2.40
CA ARG A 217 17.02 -0.23 -1.44
C ARG A 217 17.43 -0.82 -0.09
N ALA A 218 18.50 -0.28 0.50
CA ALA A 218 19.00 -0.69 1.80
C ALA A 218 18.05 -0.28 2.93
N MET A 219 18.11 -1.01 4.05
CA MET A 219 17.35 -0.72 5.27
C MET A 219 17.78 0.61 5.89
N ILE A 220 16.84 1.32 6.53
CA ILE A 220 17.10 2.59 7.21
C ILE A 220 16.79 2.43 8.70
N TYR A 221 17.83 2.49 9.53
CA TYR A 221 17.68 2.48 10.97
C TYR A 221 17.05 3.77 11.48
N THR A 222 16.24 3.67 12.52
CA THR A 222 15.61 4.84 13.16
C THR A 222 16.64 5.86 13.60
N ARG A 223 17.75 5.42 14.22
CA ARG A 223 18.86 6.28 14.71
C ARG A 223 19.55 7.09 13.60
N ASN A 224 19.43 6.67 12.33
CA ASN A 224 20.07 7.33 11.20
C ASN A 224 19.17 8.39 10.55
N GLN A 225 17.88 8.44 10.91
CA GLN A 225 16.95 9.44 10.42
C GLN A 225 16.94 10.67 11.33
N LYS A 226 16.58 11.82 10.77
CA LYS A 226 16.46 13.06 11.53
C LYS A 226 15.43 12.88 12.66
N GLY A 227 15.83 13.21 13.89
CA GLY A 227 15.00 13.00 15.09
C GLY A 227 14.97 11.56 15.60
N GLY A 228 15.66 10.63 14.93
CA GLY A 228 15.84 9.25 15.40
C GLY A 228 17.00 9.10 16.39
N ASP A 229 17.80 10.12 16.54
CA ASP A 229 18.85 10.28 17.55
C ASP A 229 18.28 10.55 18.97
N VAL A 230 17.00 10.90 19.05
CA VAL A 230 16.31 11.03 20.35
C VAL A 230 16.11 9.64 20.95
N LEU A 231 16.42 9.52 22.24
CA LEU A 231 16.24 8.27 22.97
C LEU A 231 14.78 7.82 22.93
N GLY A 232 14.56 6.60 22.47
CA GLY A 232 13.24 5.97 22.52
C GLY A 232 12.87 5.66 23.97
N VAL A 233 11.74 6.16 24.46
CA VAL A 233 11.29 5.96 25.85
C VAL A 233 10.31 4.79 25.91
N SER A 234 10.60 3.79 26.75
CA SER A 234 9.73 2.63 26.95
C SER A 234 9.67 2.22 28.41
N SER A 235 8.47 2.05 28.96
CA SER A 235 8.29 1.47 30.29
C SER A 235 8.69 -0.01 30.38
N PHE A 236 8.87 -0.66 29.23
CA PHE A 236 9.42 -2.01 29.11
C PHE A 236 10.97 -1.97 29.01
N GLY A 237 11.63 -1.36 29.96
CA GLY A 237 13.08 -1.53 30.15
C GLY A 237 13.33 -2.71 31.09
N ASN A 238 13.48 -2.42 32.38
CA ASN A 238 13.52 -3.45 33.43
C ASN A 238 12.94 -2.87 34.71
N ASN A 239 11.61 -2.88 34.83
CA ASN A 239 10.87 -2.26 35.92
C ASN A 239 9.83 -3.20 36.50
N TYR A 240 9.50 -3.05 37.78
CA TYR A 240 8.38 -3.73 38.40
C TYR A 240 7.29 -2.75 38.84
N TYR A 241 6.05 -3.27 38.91
CA TYR A 241 4.86 -2.60 39.43
C TYR A 241 4.25 -3.49 40.52
N ARG A 242 3.59 -2.89 41.50
CA ARG A 242 2.83 -3.67 42.50
C ARG A 242 1.60 -4.29 41.85
N ALA A 243 1.25 -5.51 42.23
CA ALA A 243 -0.04 -6.07 41.89
C ALA A 243 -1.14 -5.45 42.78
N SER A 244 -2.26 -5.10 42.17
CA SER A 244 -3.43 -4.57 42.90
C SER A 244 -3.98 -5.62 43.83
N ASN A 245 -4.30 -5.19 45.06
CA ASN A 245 -4.92 -6.04 46.08
C ASN A 245 -6.34 -6.46 45.73
N THR A 246 -7.02 -5.76 44.85
CA THR A 246 -8.39 -6.06 44.44
C THR A 246 -8.49 -6.83 43.14
N THR A 247 -7.70 -6.47 42.12
CA THR A 247 -7.86 -6.98 40.76
C THR A 247 -6.68 -7.84 40.27
N GLY A 248 -5.55 -7.85 40.99
CA GLY A 248 -4.32 -8.49 40.50
C GLY A 248 -3.60 -7.74 39.38
N GLY A 249 -4.20 -6.73 38.76
CA GLY A 249 -3.57 -5.91 37.72
C GLY A 249 -2.41 -5.04 38.25
N SER A 250 -1.61 -4.45 37.34
CA SER A 250 -0.51 -3.56 37.77
C SER A 250 -1.02 -2.26 38.36
N THR A 251 -0.46 -1.81 39.48
CA THR A 251 -0.82 -0.56 40.17
C THR A 251 0.41 0.20 40.65
N GLY A 252 0.25 1.50 40.86
CA GLY A 252 1.33 2.37 41.36
C GLY A 252 2.35 2.78 40.30
N ALA A 253 3.41 3.42 40.74
CA ALA A 253 4.50 3.85 39.89
C ALA A 253 5.43 2.67 39.54
N ALA A 254 6.01 2.73 38.35
CA ALA A 254 7.06 1.81 37.96
C ALA A 254 8.31 2.03 38.83
N THR A 255 8.96 0.94 39.21
CA THR A 255 10.22 0.99 39.99
C THR A 255 11.27 0.14 39.27
N PRO A 256 12.48 0.63 39.04
CA PRO A 256 13.54 -0.16 38.44
C PRO A 256 13.85 -1.40 39.28
N VAL A 257 14.17 -2.53 38.61
CA VAL A 257 14.61 -3.77 39.30
C VAL A 257 15.92 -3.50 40.01
N PRO A 258 16.00 -3.79 41.33
CA PRO A 258 17.23 -3.56 42.09
C PRO A 258 18.43 -4.32 41.53
N GLY A 259 19.61 -3.69 41.56
CA GLY A 259 20.86 -4.34 41.12
C GLY A 259 21.05 -4.44 39.62
N PHE A 260 20.02 -4.11 38.79
CA PHE A 260 20.17 -3.99 37.36
C PHE A 260 20.83 -2.66 36.97
N GLY A 261 22.01 -2.72 36.39
CA GLY A 261 22.76 -1.54 35.94
C GLY A 261 22.11 -0.92 34.69
N CYS A 262 21.13 -0.04 34.88
CA CYS A 262 20.35 0.59 33.83
C CYS A 262 21.12 1.73 33.10
N ASN A 263 22.37 1.49 32.68
CA ASN A 263 23.17 2.48 31.93
C ASN A 263 24.08 1.81 30.89
N SER A 264 23.66 0.65 30.38
CA SER A 264 24.43 -0.10 29.36
C SER A 264 23.48 -0.85 28.43
N ASN A 265 23.95 -1.25 27.26
CA ASN A 265 23.20 -2.05 26.28
C ASN A 265 21.85 -1.42 25.87
N ASP A 266 21.87 -0.12 25.59
CA ASP A 266 20.70 0.70 25.26
C ASP A 266 19.66 0.89 26.38
N PHE A 267 19.95 0.45 27.62
CA PHE A 267 19.16 0.80 28.77
C PHE A 267 19.66 2.10 29.41
N TYR A 268 18.74 2.92 29.89
CA TYR A 268 19.06 4.19 30.54
C TYR A 268 17.98 4.61 31.55
N PHE A 269 18.32 5.44 32.51
CA PHE A 269 17.36 6.03 33.42
C PHE A 269 16.75 7.30 32.83
N THR A 270 15.41 7.41 32.84
CA THR A 270 14.68 8.57 32.28
C THR A 270 14.89 9.84 33.09
N ASN A 271 14.90 9.72 34.45
CA ASN A 271 15.05 10.82 35.38
C ASN A 271 15.95 10.41 36.52
N PRO A 272 17.27 10.31 36.34
CA PRO A 272 18.18 9.84 37.41
C PRO A 272 18.06 10.66 38.70
N GLY A 273 17.79 9.97 39.81
CA GLY A 273 17.72 10.60 41.15
C GLY A 273 16.39 11.32 41.46
N GLN A 274 15.42 11.28 40.57
CA GLN A 274 14.09 11.91 40.75
C GLN A 274 13.01 10.86 40.96
N PRO A 275 11.87 11.21 41.64
CA PRO A 275 10.68 10.37 41.68
C PRO A 275 10.15 10.06 40.27
N GLY A 276 9.72 8.82 40.04
CA GLY A 276 9.22 8.37 38.75
C GLY A 276 10.32 8.01 37.75
N ASN A 277 11.55 7.85 38.22
CA ASN A 277 12.65 7.34 37.40
C ASN A 277 12.36 5.93 36.89
N LEU A 278 12.47 5.73 35.59
CA LEU A 278 12.29 4.47 34.90
C LEU A 278 13.64 3.94 34.36
N CYS A 279 13.83 2.64 34.45
CA CYS A 279 14.78 1.98 33.59
C CYS A 279 14.15 1.77 32.23
N SER A 280 14.46 2.64 31.28
CA SER A 280 13.93 2.65 29.91
C SER A 280 14.87 1.90 28.97
N PHE A 281 14.35 1.55 27.79
CA PHE A 281 15.14 0.96 26.71
C PHE A 281 15.05 1.85 25.46
N ASN A 282 16.21 2.23 24.91
CA ASN A 282 16.30 3.01 23.69
C ASN A 282 16.06 2.11 22.45
N PHE A 283 14.80 1.93 22.09
CA PHE A 283 14.45 1.11 20.93
C PHE A 283 14.88 1.75 19.60
N ASN A 284 15.10 3.07 19.53
CA ASN A 284 15.58 3.76 18.33
C ASN A 284 17.02 3.38 17.95
N ALA A 285 17.80 2.92 18.93
CA ALA A 285 19.18 2.47 18.67
C ALA A 285 19.24 1.21 17.81
N THR A 286 18.24 0.33 17.92
CA THR A 286 18.25 -0.99 17.26
C THR A 286 17.21 -1.14 16.17
N ALA A 287 16.05 -0.51 16.30
CA ALA A 287 14.95 -0.63 15.32
C ALA A 287 15.26 0.09 14.01
N ALA A 288 14.70 -0.41 12.93
CA ALA A 288 14.64 0.26 11.63
C ALA A 288 13.24 0.82 11.40
N ASN A 289 13.14 1.99 10.76
CA ASN A 289 11.87 2.56 10.32
C ASN A 289 11.45 2.04 8.95
N GLU A 290 12.42 1.90 8.02
CA GLU A 290 12.15 1.43 6.67
C GLU A 290 12.91 0.12 6.43
N ALA A 291 12.18 -0.87 5.92
CA ALA A 291 12.75 -2.16 5.57
C ALA A 291 13.67 -2.06 4.34
N ALA A 292 14.68 -2.90 4.28
CA ALA A 292 15.34 -3.18 3.01
C ALA A 292 14.36 -3.84 2.07
N ILE A 293 14.45 -3.53 0.78
CA ILE A 293 13.64 -4.16 -0.26
C ILE A 293 14.49 -4.41 -1.49
N GLY A 294 14.32 -5.57 -2.11
CA GLY A 294 14.92 -5.96 -3.37
C GLY A 294 13.87 -6.55 -4.30
N ASN A 295 13.97 -6.27 -5.59
CA ASN A 295 13.16 -6.89 -6.63
C ASN A 295 14.07 -7.45 -7.71
N ARG A 296 13.78 -8.67 -8.17
CA ARG A 296 14.42 -9.32 -9.32
C ARG A 296 13.33 -9.87 -10.21
N SER A 297 13.33 -9.49 -11.48
CA SER A 297 12.25 -9.86 -12.39
C SER A 297 12.79 -10.36 -13.72
N ILE A 298 12.06 -11.33 -14.29
CA ILE A 298 12.19 -11.79 -15.67
C ILE A 298 10.83 -11.60 -16.32
N PHE A 299 10.78 -11.03 -17.51
CA PHE A 299 9.55 -10.81 -18.23
C PHE A 299 9.73 -10.95 -19.73
N ALA A 300 8.69 -11.40 -20.40
CA ALA A 300 8.62 -11.52 -21.85
C ALA A 300 7.21 -11.22 -22.35
N LYS A 301 7.11 -10.64 -23.55
CA LYS A 301 5.86 -10.33 -24.23
C LYS A 301 6.04 -10.51 -25.73
N GLY A 302 5.03 -11.05 -26.39
CA GLY A 302 5.05 -11.24 -27.84
C GLY A 302 3.68 -11.11 -28.45
N ASP A 303 3.64 -10.59 -29.66
CA ASP A 303 2.48 -10.57 -30.57
C ASP A 303 2.92 -11.20 -31.89
N PHE A 304 2.09 -12.07 -32.46
CA PHE A 304 2.35 -12.71 -33.76
C PHE A 304 1.12 -12.66 -34.63
N ASN A 305 1.25 -12.09 -35.82
CA ASN A 305 0.21 -12.03 -36.82
C ASN A 305 0.15 -13.36 -37.59
N ILE A 306 -0.91 -14.11 -37.41
CA ILE A 306 -1.18 -15.36 -38.14
C ILE A 306 -1.45 -15.02 -39.62
N ASN A 307 -2.27 -14.00 -39.82
CA ASN A 307 -2.61 -13.39 -41.09
C ASN A 307 -3.04 -11.93 -40.87
N ASP A 308 -3.63 -11.28 -41.88
CA ASP A 308 -4.03 -9.86 -41.80
C ASP A 308 -5.16 -9.61 -40.81
N ASP A 309 -5.98 -10.63 -40.50
CA ASP A 309 -7.14 -10.52 -39.60
C ASP A 309 -6.90 -11.11 -38.23
N TRP A 310 -5.94 -12.01 -38.04
CA TRP A 310 -5.76 -12.74 -36.79
C TRP A 310 -4.36 -12.63 -36.22
N SER A 311 -4.27 -12.39 -34.94
CA SER A 311 -3.04 -12.37 -34.20
C SER A 311 -3.14 -13.11 -32.86
N VAL A 312 -2.05 -13.69 -32.42
CA VAL A 312 -1.88 -14.28 -31.11
C VAL A 312 -0.97 -13.37 -30.29
N TYR A 313 -1.28 -13.20 -29.01
CA TYR A 313 -0.42 -12.46 -28.10
C TYR A 313 -0.20 -13.25 -26.82
N THR A 314 0.98 -13.04 -26.22
CA THR A 314 1.35 -13.68 -24.97
C THR A 314 2.20 -12.77 -24.12
N SER A 315 2.09 -12.90 -22.82
CA SER A 315 3.03 -12.30 -21.88
C SER A 315 3.28 -13.22 -20.70
N ALA A 316 4.48 -13.19 -20.16
CA ALA A 316 4.87 -13.94 -18.97
C ALA A 316 5.82 -13.09 -18.12
N SER A 317 5.68 -13.16 -16.82
CA SER A 317 6.59 -12.51 -15.88
C SER A 317 6.74 -13.32 -14.59
N VAL A 318 7.92 -13.24 -14.01
CA VAL A 318 8.20 -13.72 -12.64
C VAL A 318 8.98 -12.61 -11.95
N SER A 319 8.47 -12.17 -10.81
CA SER A 319 9.12 -11.17 -9.95
C SER A 319 9.31 -11.76 -8.56
N ASN A 320 10.52 -11.69 -8.03
CA ASN A 320 10.83 -11.99 -6.63
C ASN A 320 11.06 -10.67 -5.91
N VAL A 321 10.35 -10.47 -4.80
CA VAL A 321 10.47 -9.32 -3.93
C VAL A 321 10.94 -9.81 -2.57
N ASP A 322 12.16 -9.43 -2.18
CA ASP A 322 12.77 -9.73 -0.89
C ASP A 322 12.70 -8.51 0.02
N SER A 323 12.40 -8.69 1.30
CA SER A 323 12.48 -7.60 2.28
C SER A 323 13.08 -8.07 3.59
N PHE A 324 13.83 -7.18 4.25
CA PHE A 324 14.38 -7.41 5.58
C PHE A 324 14.11 -6.19 6.46
N GLY A 325 13.54 -6.45 7.64
CA GLY A 325 13.26 -5.42 8.64
C GLY A 325 13.73 -5.85 10.02
N ARG A 326 13.92 -4.87 10.90
CA ARG A 326 14.37 -5.08 12.27
C ARG A 326 13.54 -4.28 13.27
N TYR A 327 12.99 -4.97 14.24
CA TYR A 327 12.40 -4.36 15.43
C TYR A 327 13.33 -4.41 16.62
N ALA A 328 13.08 -3.55 17.60
CA ALA A 328 13.65 -3.71 18.92
C ALA A 328 13.29 -5.06 19.53
N ALA A 329 14.09 -5.52 20.47
CA ALA A 329 13.85 -6.74 21.23
C ALA A 329 12.43 -6.77 21.84
N THR A 330 11.89 -7.96 22.05
CA THR A 330 10.52 -8.16 22.54
C THR A 330 10.30 -7.52 23.92
N PRO A 331 9.28 -6.66 24.11
CA PRO A 331 8.81 -6.24 25.42
C PRO A 331 7.95 -7.34 26.04
N VAL A 332 8.10 -7.60 27.33
CA VAL A 332 7.33 -8.64 28.04
C VAL A 332 6.77 -8.12 29.34
N ASN A 333 5.60 -8.63 29.71
CA ASN A 333 4.90 -8.32 30.97
C ASN A 333 4.65 -9.62 31.71
N VAL A 334 5.39 -9.86 32.82
CA VAL A 334 5.38 -11.13 33.55
C VAL A 334 4.90 -10.92 34.97
N PHE A 335 3.96 -11.72 35.41
CA PHE A 335 3.51 -11.72 36.79
C PHE A 335 4.46 -12.53 37.69
N LEU A 336 4.96 -11.88 38.73
CA LEU A 336 5.82 -12.47 39.76
C LEU A 336 4.97 -12.77 40.98
N ALA A 337 4.59 -14.03 41.16
CA ALA A 337 3.85 -14.46 42.33
C ALA A 337 4.72 -14.30 43.62
N PRO A 338 4.13 -14.15 44.83
CA PRO A 338 4.88 -13.97 46.07
C PRO A 338 5.86 -15.09 46.41
N THR A 339 5.65 -16.27 45.80
CA THR A 339 6.52 -17.45 46.00
C THR A 339 7.63 -17.54 44.94
N SER A 340 7.62 -16.69 43.94
CA SER A 340 8.59 -16.74 42.83
C SER A 340 9.97 -16.23 43.27
N ALA A 341 11.04 -16.83 42.76
CA ALA A 341 12.43 -16.45 43.12
C ALA A 341 12.71 -14.94 42.86
N PRO A 342 12.32 -14.33 41.72
CA PRO A 342 12.57 -12.90 41.52
C PRO A 342 11.74 -12.00 42.45
N TYR A 343 10.48 -12.37 42.78
CA TYR A 343 9.71 -11.61 43.80
C TYR A 343 10.46 -11.58 45.15
N LEU A 344 10.88 -12.73 45.63
CA LEU A 344 11.62 -12.84 46.92
C LEU A 344 12.89 -12.00 46.89
N SER A 345 13.63 -12.04 45.80
CA SER A 345 14.86 -11.24 45.67
C SER A 345 14.59 -9.72 45.60
N ILE A 346 13.58 -9.28 44.88
CA ILE A 346 13.20 -7.85 44.78
C ILE A 346 12.71 -7.34 46.14
N THR A 347 11.88 -8.11 46.84
CA THR A 347 11.32 -7.71 48.15
C THR A 347 12.37 -7.72 49.24
N ALA A 348 13.34 -8.65 49.20
CA ALA A 348 14.48 -8.63 50.10
C ALA A 348 15.37 -7.41 49.93
N ALA A 349 15.54 -6.94 48.69
CA ALA A 349 16.32 -5.73 48.38
C ALA A 349 15.52 -4.42 48.61
N THR A 350 14.22 -4.50 48.89
CA THR A 350 13.32 -3.32 49.03
C THR A 350 12.50 -3.46 50.31
N PRO A 351 12.96 -2.97 51.45
CA PRO A 351 12.25 -3.08 52.75
C PRO A 351 10.81 -2.56 52.66
N GLY A 352 9.88 -3.32 53.22
CA GLY A 352 8.45 -2.98 53.25
C GLY A 352 7.65 -3.33 51.98
N LEU A 353 8.33 -3.67 50.89
CA LEU A 353 7.63 -3.97 49.61
C LEU A 353 6.78 -5.26 49.71
N ALA A 354 7.22 -6.28 50.43
CA ALA A 354 6.44 -7.51 50.59
C ALA A 354 5.09 -7.26 51.26
N ALA A 355 5.06 -6.42 52.31
CA ALA A 355 3.83 -6.02 52.96
C ALA A 355 2.94 -5.12 52.05
N ALA A 356 3.55 -4.27 51.25
CA ALA A 356 2.86 -3.38 50.35
C ALA A 356 2.35 -4.08 49.07
N SER A 357 2.84 -5.27 48.77
CA SER A 357 2.54 -6.04 47.54
C SER A 357 2.30 -7.53 47.85
N PRO A 358 1.39 -7.89 48.76
CA PRO A 358 1.22 -9.27 49.20
C PRO A 358 0.71 -10.21 48.11
N ARG A 359 0.16 -9.65 47.04
CA ARG A 359 -0.34 -10.44 45.89
C ARG A 359 0.71 -10.66 44.80
N GLY A 360 1.88 -9.98 44.82
CA GLY A 360 2.92 -10.13 43.80
C GLY A 360 3.32 -8.82 43.14
N LEU A 361 4.12 -8.96 42.11
CA LEU A 361 4.62 -7.84 41.28
C LEU A 361 4.39 -8.13 39.79
N TRP A 362 4.24 -7.08 38.99
CA TRP A 362 4.28 -7.16 37.55
C TRP A 362 5.64 -6.66 37.04
N LEU A 363 6.38 -7.52 36.37
CA LEU A 363 7.65 -7.19 35.73
C LEU A 363 7.42 -6.75 34.30
N ARG A 364 7.83 -5.52 33.97
CA ARG A 364 7.96 -5.06 32.56
C ARG A 364 9.42 -5.08 32.15
N HIS A 365 9.75 -6.01 31.28
CA HIS A 365 11.13 -6.28 30.91
C HIS A 365 11.31 -6.25 29.39
N ARG A 366 12.50 -5.80 28.94
CA ARG A 366 12.91 -5.85 27.54
C ARG A 366 13.87 -7.01 27.34
N MET A 367 13.52 -7.95 26.48
CA MET A 367 14.33 -9.13 26.16
C MET A 367 15.55 -8.81 25.27
N ALA A 368 16.28 -7.73 25.60
CA ALA A 368 17.40 -7.24 24.80
C ALA A 368 18.52 -8.27 24.64
N ALA A 369 18.77 -9.09 25.68
CA ALA A 369 19.73 -10.18 25.61
C ALA A 369 19.34 -11.28 24.61
N ALA A 370 18.06 -11.44 24.31
CA ALA A 370 17.59 -12.39 23.30
C ALA A 370 17.80 -11.91 21.85
N GLY A 371 18.15 -10.64 21.69
CA GLY A 371 18.37 -9.99 20.39
C GLY A 371 17.15 -9.23 19.84
N PRO A 372 17.35 -8.42 18.80
CA PRO A 372 16.27 -7.74 18.10
C PRO A 372 15.37 -8.75 17.35
N ARG A 373 14.12 -8.37 17.13
CA ARG A 373 13.21 -9.15 16.27
C ARG A 373 13.51 -8.80 14.80
N ASP A 374 14.03 -9.77 14.07
CA ASP A 374 14.33 -9.65 12.65
C ASP A 374 13.25 -10.36 11.83
N SER A 375 12.70 -9.67 10.83
CA SER A 375 11.73 -10.24 9.90
C SER A 375 12.31 -10.23 8.49
N SER A 376 12.38 -11.40 7.88
CA SER A 376 12.74 -11.60 6.47
C SER A 376 11.51 -12.04 5.70
N THR A 377 11.24 -11.40 4.56
CA THR A 377 10.13 -11.78 3.69
C THR A 377 10.60 -12.09 2.29
N GLU A 378 9.97 -13.05 1.65
CA GLU A 378 10.17 -13.40 0.24
C GLU A 378 8.80 -13.53 -0.43
N ALA A 379 8.60 -12.77 -1.50
CA ALA A 379 7.42 -12.84 -2.33
C ALA A 379 7.79 -13.25 -3.76
N THR A 380 7.06 -14.22 -4.32
CA THR A 380 7.18 -14.60 -5.72
C THR A 380 5.86 -14.35 -6.42
N VAL A 381 5.86 -13.44 -7.40
CA VAL A 381 4.71 -13.15 -8.25
C VAL A 381 4.98 -13.69 -9.65
N SER A 382 4.15 -14.61 -10.11
CA SER A 382 4.23 -15.17 -11.46
C SER A 382 2.93 -14.89 -12.21
N SER A 383 3.04 -14.37 -13.43
CA SER A 383 1.90 -14.07 -14.30
C SER A 383 2.12 -14.64 -15.68
N GLY A 384 1.10 -15.25 -16.26
CA GLY A 384 1.08 -15.73 -17.63
C GLY A 384 -0.26 -15.37 -18.29
N LEU A 385 -0.20 -14.81 -19.49
CA LEU A 385 -1.34 -14.44 -20.31
C LEU A 385 -1.13 -14.97 -21.72
N MET A 386 -2.17 -15.53 -22.32
CA MET A 386 -2.22 -15.89 -23.72
C MET A 386 -3.59 -15.52 -24.29
N GLY A 387 -3.61 -14.97 -25.50
CA GLY A 387 -4.86 -14.61 -26.13
C GLY A 387 -4.76 -14.54 -27.65
N VAL A 388 -5.92 -14.44 -28.26
CA VAL A 388 -6.12 -14.33 -29.70
C VAL A 388 -7.01 -13.12 -29.99
N LYS A 389 -6.56 -12.27 -30.90
CA LYS A 389 -7.35 -11.15 -31.43
C LYS A 389 -7.60 -11.40 -32.90
N GLY A 390 -8.80 -11.04 -33.33
CA GLY A 390 -9.12 -11.20 -34.74
C GLY A 390 -10.31 -10.40 -35.18
N ARG A 391 -10.61 -10.48 -36.49
CA ARG A 391 -11.75 -9.83 -37.12
C ARG A 391 -12.64 -10.89 -37.78
N LEU A 392 -13.87 -10.98 -37.32
CA LEU A 392 -14.87 -11.85 -37.87
C LEU A 392 -15.71 -11.09 -38.93
N PHE A 393 -15.93 -11.72 -40.08
CA PHE A 393 -16.75 -11.17 -41.18
C PHE A 393 -16.33 -9.74 -41.61
N ASN A 394 -15.05 -9.38 -41.41
CA ASN A 394 -14.49 -8.05 -41.69
C ASN A 394 -15.19 -6.91 -40.92
N LYS A 395 -15.95 -7.21 -39.84
CA LYS A 395 -16.80 -6.24 -39.13
C LYS A 395 -16.66 -6.29 -37.63
N VAL A 396 -16.55 -7.49 -37.04
CA VAL A 396 -16.55 -7.67 -35.60
C VAL A 396 -15.14 -7.97 -35.12
N GLU A 397 -14.53 -7.05 -34.38
CA GLU A 397 -13.26 -7.32 -33.71
C GLU A 397 -13.52 -8.17 -32.47
N VAL A 398 -12.77 -9.25 -32.30
CA VAL A 398 -12.87 -10.16 -31.17
C VAL A 398 -11.53 -10.28 -30.45
N ASP A 399 -11.58 -10.44 -29.12
CA ASP A 399 -10.43 -10.66 -28.26
C ASP A 399 -10.78 -11.72 -27.20
N PHE A 400 -10.10 -12.85 -27.22
CA PHE A 400 -10.25 -13.94 -26.25
C PHE A 400 -8.92 -14.21 -25.60
N GLY A 401 -8.93 -14.48 -24.29
CA GLY A 401 -7.70 -14.81 -23.59
C GLY A 401 -7.93 -15.53 -22.28
N VAL A 402 -6.83 -16.14 -21.84
CA VAL A 402 -6.71 -16.79 -20.54
C VAL A 402 -5.51 -16.24 -19.79
N ARG A 403 -5.66 -16.05 -18.51
CA ARG A 403 -4.60 -15.54 -17.64
C ARG A 403 -4.54 -16.35 -16.36
N ASN A 404 -3.33 -16.61 -15.91
CA ASN A 404 -3.05 -17.14 -14.57
C ASN A 404 -2.05 -16.21 -13.89
N GLU A 405 -2.33 -15.86 -12.64
CA GLU A 405 -1.41 -15.12 -11.79
C GLU A 405 -1.37 -15.74 -10.41
N ARG A 406 -0.17 -15.90 -9.88
CA ARG A 406 0.07 -16.50 -8.58
C ARG A 406 1.04 -15.63 -7.79
N TYR A 407 0.62 -15.25 -6.58
CA TYR A 407 1.42 -14.51 -5.61
C TYR A 407 1.63 -15.39 -4.39
N LYS A 408 2.86 -15.84 -4.17
CA LYS A 408 3.28 -16.58 -2.98
C LYS A 408 4.13 -15.66 -2.10
N TYR A 409 3.87 -15.67 -0.80
CA TYR A 409 4.61 -14.90 0.19
C TYR A 409 5.01 -15.79 1.35
N ILE A 410 6.23 -15.58 1.86
CA ILE A 410 6.76 -16.25 3.04
C ILE A 410 7.39 -15.19 3.92
N GLU A 411 7.08 -15.24 5.21
CA GLU A 411 7.72 -14.43 6.24
C GLU A 411 8.34 -15.32 7.30
N LEU A 412 9.54 -14.97 7.76
CA LEU A 412 10.25 -15.61 8.85
C LEU A 412 10.68 -14.54 9.86
N GLY A 413 10.14 -14.64 11.08
CA GLY A 413 10.50 -13.75 12.19
C GLY A 413 11.40 -14.43 13.20
N GLN A 414 12.55 -13.85 13.51
CA GLN A 414 13.53 -14.40 14.44
C GLN A 414 13.53 -13.68 15.79
N ASN A 415 13.96 -14.37 16.84
CA ASN A 415 14.09 -13.87 18.22
C ASN A 415 12.76 -13.44 18.86
N TYR A 416 11.65 -14.02 18.43
CA TYR A 416 10.38 -13.88 19.12
C TYR A 416 10.35 -14.72 20.39
N ILE A 417 9.56 -14.30 21.36
CA ILE A 417 9.53 -14.89 22.69
C ILE A 417 8.27 -15.72 22.92
N VAL A 418 8.44 -16.95 23.37
CA VAL A 418 7.34 -17.83 23.77
C VAL A 418 6.96 -17.50 25.22
N ARG A 419 5.81 -16.86 25.41
CA ARG A 419 5.35 -16.31 26.68
C ARG A 419 5.40 -17.33 27.84
N PRO A 420 4.73 -18.51 27.79
CA PRO A 420 4.70 -19.41 28.90
C PRO A 420 6.09 -20.01 29.25
N LEU A 421 6.98 -20.17 28.27
CA LEU A 421 8.35 -20.61 28.53
C LEU A 421 9.17 -19.54 29.24
N LEU A 422 9.03 -18.26 28.84
CA LEU A 422 9.69 -17.15 29.51
C LEU A 422 9.15 -16.95 30.92
N GLU A 423 7.84 -16.95 31.12
CA GLU A 423 7.21 -16.83 32.45
C GLU A 423 7.71 -17.92 33.39
N SER A 424 7.75 -19.17 32.95
CA SER A 424 8.32 -20.28 33.70
C SER A 424 9.82 -20.08 34.02
N ALA A 425 10.58 -19.63 33.05
CA ALA A 425 12.02 -19.40 33.24
C ALA A 425 12.33 -18.27 34.25
N ILE A 426 11.57 -17.17 34.18
CA ILE A 426 11.69 -16.03 35.12
C ILE A 426 11.22 -16.44 36.53
N THR A 427 10.03 -16.99 36.66
CA THR A 427 9.44 -17.33 37.97
C THR A 427 10.26 -18.39 38.74
N ALA A 428 10.87 -19.34 38.00
CA ALA A 428 11.78 -20.33 38.55
C ALA A 428 13.19 -19.81 38.81
N GLY A 429 13.52 -18.56 38.46
CA GLY A 429 14.84 -17.97 38.60
C GLY A 429 15.88 -18.49 37.60
N ARG A 430 15.50 -19.27 36.60
CA ARG A 430 16.41 -19.74 35.54
C ARG A 430 16.87 -18.62 34.64
N TYR A 431 15.97 -17.70 34.31
CA TYR A 431 16.28 -16.46 33.62
C TYR A 431 16.55 -15.37 34.67
N ASN A 432 17.75 -14.87 34.69
CA ASN A 432 18.19 -13.83 35.64
C ASN A 432 17.81 -12.43 35.16
N ILE A 433 16.78 -11.84 35.76
CA ILE A 433 16.30 -10.48 35.43
C ILE A 433 17.22 -9.38 35.99
N PHE A 434 18.10 -9.72 36.96
CA PHE A 434 19.04 -8.78 37.56
C PHE A 434 20.32 -8.62 36.73
N ASN A 435 20.65 -9.64 35.93
CA ASN A 435 21.73 -9.62 34.94
C ASN A 435 21.29 -10.32 33.65
N PRO A 436 20.39 -9.71 32.83
CA PRO A 436 19.86 -10.33 31.64
C PRO A 436 20.90 -10.79 30.63
N PHE A 437 22.01 -10.04 30.48
CA PHE A 437 23.09 -10.33 29.53
C PHE A 437 24.05 -11.41 30.05
N GLY A 438 23.98 -11.77 31.33
CA GLY A 438 24.73 -12.88 31.94
C GLY A 438 24.00 -14.23 31.83
N ASN A 439 22.77 -14.30 31.26
CA ASN A 439 22.10 -15.56 31.00
C ASN A 439 22.85 -16.36 29.92
N SER A 440 22.96 -17.68 30.10
CA SER A 440 23.58 -18.55 29.10
C SER A 440 22.79 -18.59 27.79
N ALA A 441 23.45 -18.94 26.69
CA ALA A 441 22.83 -19.13 25.41
C ALA A 441 21.68 -20.17 25.46
N ASP A 442 21.83 -21.22 26.27
CA ASP A 442 20.80 -22.26 26.44
C ASP A 442 19.54 -21.69 27.09
N VAL A 443 19.66 -20.87 28.12
CA VAL A 443 18.50 -20.19 28.74
C VAL A 443 17.82 -19.25 27.75
N LEU A 444 18.57 -18.42 27.01
CA LEU A 444 18.04 -17.51 26.04
C LEU A 444 17.35 -18.26 24.89
N ASN A 445 17.97 -19.31 24.38
CA ASN A 445 17.42 -20.11 23.29
C ASN A 445 16.17 -20.91 23.70
N SER A 446 16.08 -21.31 24.98
CA SER A 446 14.93 -22.08 25.50
C SER A 446 13.62 -21.27 25.47
N VAL A 447 13.66 -19.96 25.43
CA VAL A 447 12.49 -19.07 25.45
C VAL A 447 12.21 -18.39 24.12
N LYS A 448 13.10 -18.56 23.12
CA LYS A 448 12.94 -17.98 21.77
C LYS A 448 12.24 -18.94 20.82
N SER A 449 11.58 -18.35 19.82
CA SER A 449 11.04 -19.05 18.66
C SER A 449 11.29 -18.28 17.38
N THR A 450 11.31 -19.00 16.27
CA THR A 450 11.18 -18.46 14.93
C THR A 450 9.72 -18.60 14.51
N ILE A 451 9.09 -17.49 14.23
CA ILE A 451 7.70 -17.47 13.70
C ILE A 451 7.71 -17.52 12.19
N SER A 452 6.63 -18.03 11.59
CA SER A 452 6.48 -18.06 10.15
C SER A 452 5.06 -17.72 9.70
N ARG A 453 4.98 -17.20 8.47
CA ARG A 453 3.74 -16.93 7.77
C ARG A 453 3.89 -17.36 6.32
N ASN A 454 2.91 -18.10 5.77
CA ASN A 454 2.89 -18.58 4.39
C ASN A 454 1.58 -18.20 3.74
N ASP A 455 1.64 -17.34 2.73
CA ASP A 455 0.45 -16.82 2.09
C ASP A 455 0.46 -17.10 0.60
N LEU A 456 -0.75 -17.22 0.05
CA LEU A 456 -0.96 -17.49 -1.35
C LEU A 456 -2.19 -16.74 -1.88
N TRP A 457 -2.02 -16.10 -3.03
CA TRP A 457 -3.10 -15.69 -3.92
C TRP A 457 -2.92 -16.37 -5.27
N ASP A 458 -3.93 -17.14 -5.71
CA ASP A 458 -3.98 -17.75 -7.05
C ASP A 458 -5.20 -17.21 -7.78
N GLN A 459 -4.99 -16.60 -8.93
CA GLN A 459 -6.04 -16.00 -9.74
C GLN A 459 -5.99 -16.56 -11.16
N ARG A 460 -7.11 -17.11 -11.63
CA ARG A 460 -7.29 -17.59 -12.99
C ARG A 460 -8.45 -16.87 -13.64
N GLU A 461 -8.21 -16.33 -14.81
CA GLU A 461 -9.15 -15.51 -15.56
C GLU A 461 -9.29 -16.04 -16.99
N MET A 462 -10.52 -16.07 -17.47
CA MET A 462 -10.86 -16.25 -18.88
C MET A 462 -11.76 -15.10 -19.30
N TYR A 463 -11.54 -14.56 -20.49
CA TYR A 463 -12.33 -13.46 -21.00
C TYR A 463 -12.56 -13.57 -22.49
N GLY A 464 -13.65 -12.97 -22.94
CA GLY A 464 -13.98 -12.79 -24.34
C GLY A 464 -14.68 -11.45 -24.53
N MET A 465 -14.27 -10.72 -25.56
CA MET A 465 -14.85 -9.44 -25.93
C MET A 465 -15.11 -9.40 -27.43
N ALA A 466 -16.17 -8.70 -27.83
CA ALA A 466 -16.48 -8.42 -29.21
C ALA A 466 -16.83 -6.93 -29.36
N SER A 467 -16.26 -6.26 -30.33
CA SER A 467 -16.57 -4.86 -30.65
C SER A 467 -16.85 -4.70 -32.14
N MET A 468 -17.72 -3.76 -32.49
CA MET A 468 -18.06 -3.48 -33.85
C MET A 468 -18.48 -2.03 -34.06
N ASP A 469 -18.30 -1.58 -35.25
CA ASP A 469 -18.89 -0.34 -35.76
C ASP A 469 -20.36 -0.57 -36.01
N LEU A 470 -21.25 0.26 -35.42
CA LEU A 470 -22.71 0.07 -35.47
C LEU A 470 -23.34 0.84 -36.60
N PHE A 471 -23.24 2.17 -36.56
CA PHE A 471 -23.79 3.08 -37.55
C PHE A 471 -22.98 4.37 -37.60
N LYS A 472 -23.16 5.16 -38.66
CA LYS A 472 -22.47 6.46 -38.82
C LYS A 472 -23.42 7.62 -38.60
N ILE A 473 -22.92 8.66 -37.93
CA ILE A 473 -23.56 9.96 -37.81
C ILE A 473 -22.57 10.99 -38.39
N GLY A 474 -22.90 11.50 -39.57
CA GLY A 474 -21.94 12.28 -40.36
C GLY A 474 -20.71 11.44 -40.73
N ASN A 475 -19.52 11.97 -40.40
CA ASN A 475 -18.22 11.29 -40.66
C ASN A 475 -17.72 10.46 -39.48
N ARG A 476 -18.46 10.40 -38.37
CA ARG A 476 -18.07 9.66 -37.16
C ARG A 476 -18.89 8.37 -37.01
N THR A 477 -18.28 7.34 -36.47
CA THR A 477 -18.86 6.01 -36.32
C THR A 477 -19.23 5.77 -34.86
N ALA A 478 -20.48 5.32 -34.64
CA ALA A 478 -20.88 4.77 -33.35
C ALA A 478 -20.29 3.36 -33.20
N THR A 479 -19.67 3.06 -32.05
CA THR A 479 -19.04 1.78 -31.77
C THR A 479 -19.62 1.15 -30.52
N GLY A 480 -19.79 -0.16 -30.54
CA GLY A 480 -20.25 -0.95 -29.42
C GLY A 480 -19.29 -2.07 -29.06
N LEU A 481 -19.25 -2.41 -27.80
CA LEU A 481 -18.48 -3.53 -27.27
C LEU A 481 -19.34 -4.30 -26.27
N VAL A 482 -19.24 -5.62 -26.30
CA VAL A 482 -19.77 -6.52 -25.27
C VAL A 482 -18.68 -7.47 -24.82
N GLY A 483 -18.72 -7.89 -23.56
CA GLY A 483 -17.72 -8.80 -23.05
C GLY A 483 -18.19 -9.63 -21.87
N LEU A 484 -17.51 -10.75 -21.69
CA LEU A 484 -17.70 -11.71 -20.63
C LEU A 484 -16.34 -11.98 -19.97
N GLU A 485 -16.33 -12.09 -18.63
CA GLU A 485 -15.15 -12.51 -17.86
C GLU A 485 -15.58 -13.53 -16.81
N SER A 486 -14.77 -14.54 -16.60
CA SER A 486 -14.89 -15.47 -15.48
C SER A 486 -13.55 -15.55 -14.77
N ARG A 487 -13.54 -15.22 -13.47
CA ARG A 487 -12.34 -15.22 -12.63
C ARG A 487 -12.56 -16.12 -11.43
N LYS A 488 -11.58 -16.97 -11.15
CA LYS A 488 -11.50 -17.73 -9.91
C LYS A 488 -10.36 -17.18 -9.09
N GLU A 489 -10.62 -16.93 -7.80
CA GLU A 489 -9.64 -16.45 -6.83
C GLU A 489 -9.56 -17.46 -5.69
N PHE A 490 -8.36 -17.80 -5.30
CA PHE A 490 -8.05 -18.53 -4.09
C PHE A 490 -7.09 -17.70 -3.24
N TYR A 491 -7.40 -17.59 -1.96
CA TYR A 491 -6.64 -16.85 -0.97
C TYR A 491 -6.33 -17.75 0.22
N SER A 492 -5.10 -17.64 0.73
CA SER A 492 -4.69 -18.30 1.96
C SER A 492 -3.63 -17.43 2.63
N ASP A 493 -3.81 -17.17 3.91
CA ASP A 493 -2.88 -16.51 4.82
C ASP A 493 -2.73 -17.44 6.03
N GLN A 494 -1.55 -18.01 6.22
CA GLN A 494 -1.33 -19.04 7.23
C GLN A 494 -0.18 -18.68 8.14
N TYR A 495 -0.49 -18.41 9.39
CA TYR A 495 0.46 -18.23 10.48
C TYR A 495 0.90 -19.58 11.07
N ASP A 496 2.05 -19.61 11.72
CA ASP A 496 2.47 -20.76 12.51
C ASP A 496 1.55 -21.01 13.71
N PRO A 497 1.47 -22.28 14.21
CA PRO A 497 0.54 -22.63 15.28
C PRO A 497 0.75 -21.88 16.60
N GLN A 498 1.99 -21.47 16.92
CA GLN A 498 2.28 -20.75 18.17
C GLN A 498 1.75 -19.31 18.09
N SER A 499 1.90 -18.65 16.93
CA SER A 499 1.31 -17.33 16.68
C SER A 499 -0.22 -17.39 16.67
N GLU A 500 -0.85 -18.44 16.07
CA GLU A 500 -2.31 -18.63 16.11
C GLU A 500 -2.81 -18.88 17.52
N ALA A 501 -2.08 -19.63 18.33
CA ALA A 501 -2.42 -19.88 19.73
C ALA A 501 -2.24 -18.64 20.63
N GLY A 502 -1.68 -17.54 20.11
CA GLY A 502 -1.46 -16.31 20.86
C GLY A 502 -0.41 -16.44 21.97
N ILE A 503 0.48 -17.45 21.91
CA ILE A 503 1.53 -17.66 22.93
C ILE A 503 2.86 -16.98 22.61
N ILE A 504 2.97 -16.33 21.44
CA ILE A 504 4.13 -15.55 21.04
C ILE A 504 3.97 -14.09 21.45
N GLU A 505 4.91 -13.57 22.22
CA GLU A 505 4.93 -12.16 22.56
C GLU A 505 5.27 -11.27 21.34
N GLY A 506 4.36 -10.36 21.03
CA GLY A 506 4.52 -9.41 19.94
C GLY A 506 4.18 -9.98 18.55
N SER A 507 3.54 -11.13 18.48
CA SER A 507 2.91 -11.67 17.27
C SER A 507 1.55 -12.27 17.61
N ALA A 508 0.54 -11.95 16.79
CA ALA A 508 -0.78 -12.58 16.85
C ALA A 508 -1.12 -13.10 15.45
N GLY A 509 -1.46 -14.38 15.36
CA GLY A 509 -1.84 -15.02 14.11
C GLY A 509 -3.37 -15.01 13.92
N ASN A 510 -3.83 -14.61 12.74
CA ASN A 510 -5.24 -14.68 12.35
C ASN A 510 -5.39 -15.30 10.96
N SER A 511 -4.95 -16.55 10.83
CA SER A 511 -5.01 -17.26 9.55
C SER A 511 -6.40 -17.19 8.91
N ALA A 512 -6.39 -17.06 7.59
CA ALA A 512 -7.59 -16.98 6.77
C ALA A 512 -7.39 -17.80 5.49
N ALA A 513 -8.44 -18.42 4.98
CA ALA A 513 -8.40 -19.06 3.67
C ALA A 513 -9.79 -19.09 3.04
N GLY A 514 -9.85 -18.81 1.75
CA GLY A 514 -11.12 -18.83 1.03
C GLY A 514 -10.93 -18.84 -0.47
N SER A 515 -12.02 -19.11 -1.18
CA SER A 515 -12.04 -19.02 -2.62
C SER A 515 -13.35 -18.43 -3.10
N ARG A 516 -13.30 -17.73 -4.24
CA ARG A 516 -14.49 -17.21 -4.90
C ARG A 516 -14.42 -17.35 -6.40
N LYS A 517 -15.59 -17.36 -7.02
CA LYS A 517 -15.76 -17.21 -8.45
C LYS A 517 -16.46 -15.88 -8.73
N VAL A 518 -15.95 -15.14 -9.70
CA VAL A 518 -16.55 -13.89 -10.17
C VAL A 518 -16.88 -14.06 -11.66
N ASN A 519 -18.15 -13.91 -12.01
CA ASN A 519 -18.60 -13.87 -13.40
C ASN A 519 -19.09 -12.47 -13.74
N SER A 520 -18.57 -11.91 -14.81
CA SER A 520 -18.84 -10.54 -15.22
C SER A 520 -19.39 -10.47 -16.64
N GLN A 521 -20.35 -9.60 -16.83
CA GLN A 521 -20.93 -9.25 -18.13
C GLN A 521 -20.85 -7.73 -18.25
N PHE A 522 -20.37 -7.22 -19.38
CA PHE A 522 -20.23 -5.79 -19.56
C PHE A 522 -20.48 -5.37 -21.00
N PHE A 523 -20.84 -4.10 -21.16
CA PHE A 523 -20.96 -3.46 -22.45
C PHE A 523 -20.42 -2.04 -22.39
N GLU A 524 -19.98 -1.57 -23.55
CA GLU A 524 -19.64 -0.16 -23.78
C GLU A 524 -20.26 0.28 -25.11
N LEU A 525 -20.74 1.52 -25.15
CA LEU A 525 -21.34 2.13 -26.33
C LEU A 525 -20.85 3.58 -26.46
N SER A 526 -20.24 3.92 -27.59
CA SER A 526 -19.83 5.28 -27.93
C SER A 526 -20.64 5.76 -29.10
N ILE A 527 -21.38 6.85 -28.92
CA ILE A 527 -22.28 7.44 -29.92
C ILE A 527 -21.82 8.87 -30.21
N PRO A 528 -21.35 9.17 -31.44
CA PRO A 528 -21.10 10.53 -31.88
C PRO A 528 -22.42 11.21 -32.21
N ALA A 529 -23.14 11.71 -31.20
CA ALA A 529 -24.49 12.31 -31.38
C ALA A 529 -24.48 13.54 -32.33
N ARG A 530 -23.34 14.22 -32.44
CA ARG A 530 -23.01 15.28 -33.41
C ARG A 530 -21.53 15.20 -33.76
N GLN A 531 -21.08 15.99 -34.74
CA GLN A 531 -19.66 16.05 -35.12
C GLN A 531 -18.75 16.44 -33.95
N ASN A 532 -19.26 17.25 -33.02
CA ASN A 532 -18.56 17.77 -31.85
C ASN A 532 -19.09 17.25 -30.51
N LEU A 533 -20.00 16.27 -30.52
CA LEU A 533 -20.63 15.72 -29.31
C LEU A 533 -20.58 14.20 -29.34
N GLU A 534 -19.94 13.60 -28.37
CA GLU A 534 -19.89 12.16 -28.14
C GLU A 534 -20.55 11.83 -26.80
N LEU A 535 -21.42 10.84 -26.81
CA LEU A 535 -22.03 10.23 -25.63
C LEU A 535 -21.45 8.82 -25.46
N SER A 536 -21.03 8.50 -24.25
CA SER A 536 -20.50 7.18 -23.92
C SER A 536 -21.35 6.57 -22.80
N PHE A 537 -21.72 5.30 -22.96
CA PHE A 537 -22.44 4.53 -21.97
C PHE A 537 -21.68 3.24 -21.69
N ALA A 538 -21.59 2.87 -20.43
CA ALA A 538 -21.01 1.61 -20.00
C ALA A 538 -21.86 0.99 -18.90
N GLY A 539 -21.88 -0.32 -18.85
CA GLY A 539 -22.52 -1.05 -17.77
C GLY A 539 -21.84 -2.39 -17.54
N ARG A 540 -21.68 -2.74 -16.27
CA ARG A 540 -21.08 -3.99 -15.88
C ARG A 540 -21.85 -4.61 -14.72
N ARG A 541 -22.13 -5.90 -14.84
CA ARG A 541 -22.65 -6.73 -13.78
C ARG A 541 -21.61 -7.73 -13.36
N ASP A 542 -21.25 -7.73 -12.09
CA ASP A 542 -20.36 -8.70 -11.47
C ASP A 542 -21.17 -9.57 -10.50
N SER A 543 -21.04 -10.89 -10.61
CA SER A 543 -21.69 -11.86 -9.73
C SER A 543 -20.60 -12.64 -8.99
N TYR A 544 -20.59 -12.49 -7.67
CA TYR A 544 -19.64 -13.14 -6.74
C TYR A 544 -20.32 -14.35 -6.11
N SER A 545 -19.60 -15.44 -5.95
CA SER A 545 -20.11 -16.67 -5.32
C SER A 545 -20.34 -16.54 -3.81
N ASP A 546 -19.78 -15.52 -3.18
CA ASP A 546 -19.75 -15.30 -1.71
C ASP A 546 -20.46 -14.02 -1.23
N SER A 547 -20.59 -13.00 -2.06
CA SER A 547 -21.08 -11.68 -1.63
C SER A 547 -22.15 -11.08 -2.58
N GLY A 548 -22.82 -11.92 -3.37
CA GLY A 548 -23.93 -11.52 -4.22
C GLY A 548 -23.52 -10.87 -5.52
N SER A 549 -24.34 -9.95 -6.04
CA SER A 549 -24.13 -9.33 -7.35
C SER A 549 -24.22 -7.82 -7.25
N ALA A 550 -23.40 -7.12 -8.07
CA ALA A 550 -23.42 -5.67 -8.20
C ALA A 550 -23.57 -5.26 -9.67
N PHE A 551 -24.30 -4.16 -9.93
CA PHE A 551 -24.41 -3.54 -11.25
C PHE A 551 -23.89 -2.12 -11.20
N SER A 552 -22.94 -1.80 -12.10
CA SER A 552 -22.27 -0.51 -12.19
C SER A 552 -22.56 0.13 -13.55
N PRO A 553 -23.55 1.03 -13.65
CA PRO A 553 -23.79 1.84 -14.84
C PRO A 553 -22.91 3.08 -14.82
N LYS A 554 -22.54 3.57 -16.01
CA LYS A 554 -21.87 4.86 -16.22
C LYS A 554 -22.34 5.52 -17.51
N GLY A 555 -22.58 6.82 -17.45
CA GLY A 555 -22.76 7.70 -18.60
C GLY A 555 -21.70 8.77 -18.63
N ALA A 556 -21.18 9.08 -19.80
CA ALA A 556 -20.20 10.15 -19.97
C ALA A 556 -20.48 10.93 -21.27
N LEU A 557 -20.08 12.20 -21.27
CA LEU A 557 -20.25 13.14 -22.35
C LEU A 557 -18.91 13.80 -22.67
N ARG A 558 -18.59 13.91 -23.95
CA ARG A 558 -17.51 14.75 -24.47
C ARG A 558 -18.08 15.71 -25.49
N TRP A 559 -18.01 16.99 -25.20
CA TRP A 559 -18.50 18.04 -26.09
C TRP A 559 -17.39 19.02 -26.43
N GLN A 560 -17.19 19.26 -27.70
CA GLN A 560 -16.18 20.19 -28.24
C GLN A 560 -16.86 21.38 -28.90
N PRO A 561 -17.29 22.40 -28.12
CA PRO A 561 -18.05 23.53 -28.65
C PRO A 561 -17.25 24.31 -29.68
N VAL A 562 -15.93 24.41 -29.50
CA VAL A 562 -14.97 24.99 -30.42
C VAL A 562 -13.74 24.05 -30.51
N LYS A 563 -12.93 24.22 -31.57
CA LYS A 563 -11.83 23.29 -31.90
C LYS A 563 -10.80 23.12 -30.76
N ASN A 564 -10.63 24.15 -29.95
CA ASN A 564 -9.62 24.24 -28.88
C ASN A 564 -10.21 24.12 -27.47
N ALA A 565 -11.49 23.78 -27.31
CA ALA A 565 -12.08 23.58 -25.99
C ALA A 565 -12.95 22.33 -25.97
N THR A 566 -12.72 21.49 -24.96
CA THR A 566 -13.49 20.25 -24.72
C THR A 566 -14.09 20.30 -23.33
N VAL A 567 -15.39 20.12 -23.25
CA VAL A 567 -16.14 19.90 -22.01
C VAL A 567 -16.35 18.39 -21.85
N ARG A 568 -16.10 17.87 -20.67
CA ARG A 568 -16.36 16.47 -20.33
C ARG A 568 -17.15 16.38 -19.04
N ALA A 569 -18.05 15.39 -18.98
CA ALA A 569 -18.80 15.11 -17.77
C ALA A 569 -19.05 13.61 -17.66
N SER A 570 -19.10 13.10 -16.44
CA SER A 570 -19.49 11.71 -16.21
C SER A 570 -20.33 11.58 -14.96
N VAL A 571 -21.22 10.58 -14.95
CA VAL A 571 -21.95 10.12 -13.78
C VAL A 571 -21.96 8.59 -13.78
N GLY A 572 -21.81 7.97 -12.62
CA GLY A 572 -21.78 6.52 -12.51
C GLY A 572 -21.96 6.00 -11.11
N LYS A 573 -22.14 4.69 -11.02
CA LYS A 573 -22.09 3.92 -9.77
C LYS A 573 -20.91 2.99 -9.79
N GLY A 574 -20.27 2.85 -8.64
CA GLY A 574 -19.21 1.88 -8.42
C GLY A 574 -19.53 1.00 -7.22
N PHE A 575 -18.71 -0.01 -6.99
CA PHE A 575 -18.81 -0.89 -5.84
C PHE A 575 -17.46 -1.47 -5.47
N ARG A 576 -17.37 -1.98 -4.24
CA ARG A 576 -16.28 -2.83 -3.77
C ARG A 576 -16.84 -4.04 -3.04
N ALA A 577 -16.49 -5.24 -3.51
CA ALA A 577 -16.83 -6.48 -2.82
C ALA A 577 -16.00 -6.62 -1.54
N PRO A 578 -16.54 -7.25 -0.48
CA PRO A 578 -15.75 -7.63 0.69
C PRO A 578 -14.55 -8.50 0.29
N THR A 579 -13.44 -8.35 0.98
CA THR A 579 -12.23 -9.13 0.71
C THR A 579 -12.28 -10.49 1.39
N LEU A 580 -11.54 -11.49 0.86
CA LEU A 580 -11.62 -12.85 1.37
C LEU A 580 -11.07 -12.97 2.81
N ASP A 581 -10.07 -12.16 3.19
CA ASP A 581 -9.52 -12.10 4.55
C ASP A 581 -10.59 -11.84 5.60
N ILE A 582 -11.35 -10.74 5.47
CA ILE A 582 -12.39 -10.35 6.43
C ILE A 582 -13.62 -11.28 6.42
N LEU A 583 -13.84 -12.03 5.32
CA LEU A 583 -14.91 -13.01 5.23
C LEU A 583 -14.55 -14.36 5.87
N THR A 584 -13.25 -14.70 5.97
CA THR A 584 -12.82 -16.06 6.26
C THR A 584 -11.76 -16.18 7.37
N GLN A 585 -11.30 -15.06 7.95
CA GLN A 585 -10.30 -15.09 9.02
C GLN A 585 -10.79 -15.90 10.23
N LYS A 586 -9.88 -16.65 10.83
CA LYS A 586 -10.10 -17.29 12.13
C LYS A 586 -10.20 -16.22 13.22
N PRO A 587 -10.87 -16.53 14.35
CA PRO A 587 -10.83 -15.63 15.50
C PRO A 587 -9.39 -15.31 15.93
N ALA A 588 -9.07 -14.05 16.08
CA ALA A 588 -7.74 -13.58 16.45
C ALA A 588 -7.77 -12.78 17.74
N PHE A 589 -6.77 -12.99 18.58
CA PHE A 589 -6.58 -12.20 19.78
C PHE A 589 -6.14 -10.77 19.44
N SER A 590 -6.64 -9.81 20.19
CA SER A 590 -6.22 -8.42 20.18
C SER A 590 -6.23 -7.87 21.62
N ALA A 591 -5.28 -7.03 21.94
CA ALA A 591 -5.24 -6.33 23.23
C ALA A 591 -5.66 -4.87 22.97
N ASP A 592 -6.90 -4.56 23.23
CA ASP A 592 -7.51 -3.27 22.91
C ASP A 592 -7.54 -2.33 24.11
N SER A 593 -7.22 -1.06 23.88
CA SER A 593 -7.38 0.00 24.88
C SER A 593 -8.77 0.59 24.82
N ILE A 594 -9.48 0.56 25.94
CA ILE A 594 -10.87 1.05 26.07
C ILE A 594 -11.04 1.95 27.28
N THR A 595 -12.13 2.69 27.33
CA THR A 595 -12.64 3.37 28.50
C THR A 595 -13.94 2.70 28.93
N ASP A 596 -14.03 2.27 30.19
CA ASP A 596 -15.23 1.68 30.78
C ASP A 596 -15.23 1.88 32.28
N LEU A 597 -16.25 2.55 32.80
CA LEU A 597 -16.36 2.93 34.22
C LEU A 597 -16.31 1.71 35.13
N ARG A 598 -17.08 0.66 34.82
CA ARG A 598 -17.15 -0.56 35.63
C ARG A 598 -15.83 -1.31 35.67
N THR A 599 -15.17 -1.45 34.50
CA THR A 599 -13.83 -2.05 34.40
C THR A 599 -12.80 -1.22 35.15
N CYS A 600 -12.86 0.12 35.04
CA CYS A 600 -11.96 1.02 35.75
C CYS A 600 -12.09 0.88 37.28
N ARG A 601 -13.32 0.82 37.79
CA ARG A 601 -13.58 0.63 39.23
C ARG A 601 -13.15 -0.76 39.71
N ALA A 602 -13.35 -1.80 38.89
CA ALA A 602 -12.89 -3.15 39.18
C ALA A 602 -11.34 -3.23 39.31
N PHE A 603 -10.57 -2.33 38.65
CA PHE A 603 -9.14 -2.17 38.85
C PHE A 603 -8.78 -1.39 40.16
N GLY A 604 -9.74 -1.24 41.10
CA GLY A 604 -9.49 -0.65 42.40
C GLY A 604 -9.32 0.88 42.39
N ARG A 605 -9.73 1.57 41.33
CA ARG A 605 -9.72 3.03 41.25
C ARG A 605 -10.99 3.63 41.84
N THR A 606 -10.91 4.83 42.36
CA THR A 606 -12.07 5.58 42.84
C THR A 606 -12.95 6.01 41.67
N ALA A 607 -14.21 6.36 41.94
CA ALA A 607 -15.12 6.88 40.93
C ALA A 607 -14.54 8.11 40.22
N ALA A 608 -14.01 9.05 40.93
CA ALA A 608 -13.36 10.26 40.42
C ALA A 608 -12.16 9.92 39.51
N GLN A 609 -11.33 8.94 39.88
CA GLN A 609 -10.20 8.46 39.03
C GLN A 609 -10.67 7.76 37.77
N CYS A 610 -11.92 7.31 37.71
CA CYS A 610 -12.55 6.68 36.56
C CYS A 610 -13.41 7.66 35.73
N GLY A 611 -13.35 8.96 36.03
CA GLY A 611 -14.08 10.00 35.32
C GLY A 611 -15.52 10.20 35.79
N ASP A 612 -15.90 9.67 36.94
CA ASP A 612 -17.19 9.82 37.61
C ASP A 612 -16.93 10.60 38.92
N ALA A 613 -16.87 11.93 38.78
CA ALA A 613 -16.39 12.80 39.88
C ALA A 613 -17.38 12.85 41.06
N ASN A 614 -18.68 12.78 40.81
CA ASN A 614 -19.74 12.85 41.80
C ASN A 614 -20.20 11.47 42.31
N GLY A 615 -19.78 10.38 41.64
CA GLY A 615 -20.09 9.00 42.07
C GLY A 615 -21.48 8.51 41.72
N ASP A 616 -22.20 9.20 40.81
CA ASP A 616 -23.55 8.86 40.39
C ASP A 616 -23.64 7.75 39.33
N GLY A 617 -22.50 7.24 38.88
CA GLY A 617 -22.39 6.20 37.85
C GLY A 617 -22.37 6.76 36.43
N ILE A 618 -22.34 8.08 36.26
CA ILE A 618 -22.24 8.79 34.99
C ILE A 618 -20.81 9.34 34.81
N VAL A 619 -20.29 9.28 33.60
CA VAL A 619 -18.96 9.82 33.30
C VAL A 619 -19.06 11.31 33.04
N ASP A 620 -18.44 12.12 33.90
CA ASP A 620 -18.39 13.59 33.82
C ASP A 620 -16.96 14.10 33.57
N GLY A 621 -15.96 13.24 33.54
CA GLY A 621 -14.56 13.59 33.39
C GLY A 621 -13.77 12.68 32.45
N ALA A 622 -12.47 12.94 32.35
CA ALA A 622 -11.57 12.12 31.53
C ALA A 622 -11.41 10.70 32.13
N GLN A 623 -11.70 9.68 31.35
CA GLN A 623 -11.51 8.29 31.75
C GLN A 623 -10.08 7.80 31.37
N PRO A 624 -9.43 7.04 32.28
CA PRO A 624 -8.18 6.37 31.90
C PRO A 624 -8.45 5.25 30.92
N GLN A 625 -7.56 5.09 29.95
CA GLN A 625 -7.57 3.92 29.07
C GLN A 625 -7.13 2.67 29.84
N ILE A 626 -7.83 1.58 29.61
CA ILE A 626 -7.59 0.26 30.22
C ILE A 626 -7.46 -0.74 29.08
N GLN A 627 -6.44 -1.55 29.14
CA GLN A 627 -6.26 -2.64 28.18
C GLN A 627 -7.15 -3.82 28.55
N VAL A 628 -7.91 -4.31 27.59
CA VAL A 628 -8.76 -5.51 27.71
C VAL A 628 -8.47 -6.46 26.57
N ASP A 629 -8.77 -7.72 26.78
CA ASP A 629 -8.71 -8.71 25.71
C ASP A 629 -9.86 -8.49 24.74
N ALA A 630 -9.54 -8.64 23.45
CA ALA A 630 -10.54 -8.61 22.39
C ALA A 630 -10.32 -9.79 21.44
N THR A 631 -11.42 -10.22 20.80
CA THR A 631 -11.41 -11.25 19.77
C THR A 631 -11.93 -10.65 18.47
N VAL A 632 -11.07 -10.60 17.45
CA VAL A 632 -11.45 -10.17 16.11
C VAL A 632 -11.94 -11.38 15.32
N ILE A 633 -13.17 -11.31 14.78
CA ILE A 633 -13.79 -12.42 14.04
C ILE A 633 -14.10 -12.02 12.59
N SER A 634 -14.24 -13.02 11.72
CA SER A 634 -14.76 -12.85 10.36
C SER A 634 -16.24 -12.44 10.38
N ASN A 635 -16.68 -11.81 9.28
CA ASN A 635 -18.10 -11.55 9.05
C ASN A 635 -18.51 -11.99 7.63
N PRO A 636 -18.98 -13.22 7.45
CA PRO A 636 -19.43 -13.73 6.16
C PRO A 636 -20.71 -13.05 5.64
N GLY A 637 -21.41 -12.29 6.47
CA GLY A 637 -22.62 -11.54 6.11
C GLY A 637 -22.36 -10.19 5.43
N LEU A 638 -21.11 -9.80 5.23
CA LEU A 638 -20.75 -8.54 4.59
C LEU A 638 -21.26 -8.44 3.15
N GLN A 639 -21.82 -7.29 2.82
CA GLN A 639 -22.27 -6.93 1.49
C GLN A 639 -21.24 -6.03 0.80
N ALA A 640 -21.37 -5.88 -0.52
CA ALA A 640 -20.55 -4.91 -1.25
C ALA A 640 -20.89 -3.48 -0.79
N GLU A 641 -19.85 -2.66 -0.56
CA GLU A 641 -20.06 -1.21 -0.46
C GLU A 641 -20.36 -0.62 -1.85
N THR A 642 -21.16 0.42 -1.91
CA THR A 642 -21.56 1.08 -3.15
C THR A 642 -21.10 2.51 -3.20
N SER A 643 -20.88 3.04 -4.42
CA SER A 643 -20.53 4.45 -4.58
C SER A 643 -21.35 5.12 -5.68
N LYS A 644 -21.58 6.44 -5.50
CA LYS A 644 -22.11 7.35 -6.50
C LYS A 644 -21.03 8.35 -6.84
N GLN A 645 -20.80 8.56 -8.12
CA GLN A 645 -19.68 9.37 -8.58
C GLN A 645 -20.14 10.31 -9.69
N SER A 646 -19.60 11.53 -9.68
CA SER A 646 -19.79 12.50 -10.75
C SER A 646 -18.51 13.27 -10.99
N SER A 647 -18.23 13.60 -12.25
CA SER A 647 -17.14 14.47 -12.63
C SER A 647 -17.57 15.48 -13.69
N PHE A 648 -16.94 16.64 -13.69
CA PHE A 648 -17.10 17.67 -14.71
C PHE A 648 -15.74 18.31 -14.98
N GLY A 649 -15.36 18.39 -16.26
CA GLY A 649 -14.06 18.90 -16.64
C GLY A 649 -14.11 19.79 -17.88
N LEU A 650 -13.14 20.72 -17.94
CA LEU A 650 -12.88 21.58 -19.07
C LEU A 650 -11.41 21.41 -19.49
N VAL A 651 -11.17 21.15 -20.75
CA VAL A 651 -9.85 21.14 -21.37
C VAL A 651 -9.80 22.24 -22.40
N VAL A 652 -8.76 23.08 -22.35
CA VAL A 652 -8.55 24.18 -23.28
C VAL A 652 -7.14 24.10 -23.86
N ASP A 653 -7.05 23.90 -25.17
CA ASP A 653 -5.82 24.08 -25.92
C ASP A 653 -5.70 25.55 -26.32
N ALA A 654 -5.22 26.36 -25.36
CA ALA A 654 -5.21 27.83 -25.50
C ALA A 654 -4.33 28.26 -26.68
N THR A 655 -3.26 27.50 -26.95
CA THR A 655 -2.36 27.67 -28.08
C THR A 655 -1.83 26.31 -28.52
N ASN A 656 -1.06 26.23 -29.59
CA ASN A 656 -0.38 25.01 -30.02
C ASN A 656 0.76 24.55 -29.06
N TRP A 657 1.10 25.37 -28.09
CA TRP A 657 2.12 25.08 -27.08
C TRP A 657 1.58 25.04 -25.63
N LEU A 658 0.31 25.38 -25.37
CA LEU A 658 -0.31 25.41 -24.06
C LEU A 658 -1.65 24.69 -24.06
N SER A 659 -1.76 23.62 -23.24
CA SER A 659 -3.01 22.93 -22.90
C SER A 659 -3.24 22.99 -21.41
N VAL A 660 -4.47 23.31 -20.99
CA VAL A 660 -4.88 23.38 -19.57
C VAL A 660 -6.16 22.58 -19.39
N SER A 661 -6.21 21.78 -18.31
CA SER A 661 -7.46 21.14 -17.89
C SER A 661 -7.75 21.36 -16.42
N ALA A 662 -9.04 21.40 -16.09
CA ALA A 662 -9.56 21.43 -14.74
C ALA A 662 -10.72 20.46 -14.64
N ASP A 663 -10.64 19.53 -13.69
CA ASP A 663 -11.64 18.47 -13.48
C ASP A 663 -12.11 18.51 -12.03
N TYR A 664 -13.39 18.79 -11.83
CA TYR A 664 -14.08 18.62 -10.55
C TYR A 664 -14.58 17.19 -10.43
N TYR A 665 -14.48 16.61 -9.23
CA TYR A 665 -15.03 15.30 -8.91
C TYR A 665 -15.79 15.32 -7.58
N ARG A 666 -16.76 14.42 -7.46
CA ARG A 666 -17.46 14.11 -6.23
C ARG A 666 -17.70 12.60 -6.14
N ILE A 667 -17.38 12.02 -4.99
CA ILE A 667 -17.54 10.59 -4.68
C ILE A 667 -18.25 10.47 -3.35
N HIS A 668 -19.33 9.69 -3.32
CA HIS A 668 -20.05 9.29 -2.12
C HIS A 668 -20.07 7.77 -2.04
N ILE A 669 -19.68 7.22 -0.89
CA ILE A 669 -19.65 5.78 -0.63
C ILE A 669 -20.63 5.47 0.48
N ASP A 670 -21.53 4.51 0.23
CA ASP A 670 -22.52 3.99 1.18
C ASP A 670 -22.14 2.58 1.62
N GLY A 671 -22.47 2.23 2.87
CA GLY A 671 -22.26 0.90 3.44
C GLY A 671 -20.78 0.53 3.49
N ARG A 672 -19.94 1.46 3.88
CA ARG A 672 -18.50 1.32 3.98
C ARG A 672 -18.13 0.10 4.83
N ILE A 673 -17.30 -0.80 4.29
CA ILE A 673 -16.78 -1.93 5.03
C ILE A 673 -15.65 -1.44 5.92
N ALA A 674 -15.89 -1.44 7.23
CA ALA A 674 -14.94 -0.99 8.24
C ALA A 674 -14.96 -1.91 9.47
N SER A 675 -13.80 -2.12 10.07
CA SER A 675 -13.69 -2.77 11.37
C SER A 675 -14.13 -1.79 12.46
N ILE A 676 -15.05 -2.20 13.31
CA ILE A 676 -15.43 -1.38 14.48
C ILE A 676 -14.50 -1.64 15.65
N SER A 677 -14.28 -0.60 16.48
CA SER A 677 -13.44 -0.70 17.67
C SER A 677 -14.17 -1.40 18.82
N SER A 678 -13.41 -1.98 19.75
CA SER A 678 -13.97 -2.49 21.02
C SER A 678 -14.76 -1.42 21.77
N GLN A 679 -14.28 -0.16 21.76
CA GLN A 679 -14.99 0.95 22.37
C GLN A 679 -16.38 1.19 21.73
N THR A 680 -16.46 1.09 20.41
CA THR A 680 -17.74 1.22 19.69
C THR A 680 -18.72 0.12 20.09
N VAL A 681 -18.26 -1.13 20.18
CA VAL A 681 -19.11 -2.25 20.64
C VAL A 681 -19.61 -2.02 22.08
N ILE A 682 -18.72 -1.59 22.98
CA ILE A 682 -19.05 -1.28 24.37
C ILE A 682 -20.11 -0.15 24.45
N ASN A 683 -19.85 0.95 23.75
CA ASN A 683 -20.73 2.11 23.74
C ASN A 683 -22.14 1.77 23.23
N ARG A 684 -22.24 0.99 22.15
CA ARG A 684 -23.52 0.53 21.59
C ARG A 684 -24.25 -0.47 22.51
N THR A 685 -23.52 -1.32 23.23
CA THR A 685 -24.08 -2.22 24.22
C THR A 685 -24.71 -1.44 25.40
N LEU A 686 -24.07 -0.35 25.80
CA LEU A 686 -24.56 0.53 26.88
C LEU A 686 -25.66 1.47 26.41
N ASN A 687 -25.58 1.95 25.17
CA ASN A 687 -26.55 2.86 24.57
C ASN A 687 -26.95 2.42 23.15
N PRO A 688 -28.04 1.66 23.00
CA PRO A 688 -28.49 1.16 21.68
C PRO A 688 -28.86 2.25 20.68
N THR A 689 -29.05 3.51 21.10
CA THR A 689 -29.35 4.64 20.20
C THR A 689 -28.13 5.00 19.33
N LEU A 690 -26.91 4.57 19.71
CA LEU A 690 -25.68 4.76 18.93
C LEU A 690 -25.55 3.77 17.75
N GLY A 691 -26.54 2.91 17.56
CA GLY A 691 -26.59 1.92 16.50
C GLY A 691 -26.60 0.48 17.00
N PRO A 692 -26.96 -0.48 16.15
CA PRO A 692 -27.03 -1.88 16.53
C PRO A 692 -25.62 -2.48 16.75
N VAL A 693 -25.55 -3.44 17.68
CA VAL A 693 -24.41 -4.35 17.80
C VAL A 693 -24.75 -5.59 16.97
N PRO A 694 -23.93 -5.97 15.95
CA PRO A 694 -24.15 -7.20 15.21
C PRO A 694 -24.24 -8.41 16.13
N ALA A 695 -25.10 -9.38 15.83
CA ALA A 695 -25.37 -10.52 16.71
C ALA A 695 -24.12 -11.37 17.07
N ALA A 696 -23.11 -11.37 16.19
CA ALA A 696 -21.85 -12.07 16.44
C ALA A 696 -20.87 -11.29 17.34
N PHE A 697 -21.14 -10.02 17.65
CA PHE A 697 -20.26 -9.18 18.48
C PHE A 697 -20.83 -9.08 19.89
N SER A 698 -19.95 -9.03 20.88
CA SER A 698 -20.36 -9.08 22.28
C SER A 698 -19.35 -8.41 23.20
N VAL A 699 -19.83 -8.01 24.37
CA VAL A 699 -19.01 -7.58 25.50
C VAL A 699 -19.22 -8.59 26.63
N THR A 700 -18.20 -9.37 26.93
CA THR A 700 -18.22 -10.32 28.04
C THR A 700 -17.68 -9.66 29.29
N ARG A 701 -18.42 -9.77 30.38
CA ARG A 701 -18.07 -9.19 31.69
C ARG A 701 -17.99 -10.27 32.76
N ASP A 702 -17.07 -10.09 33.69
CA ASP A 702 -17.07 -10.84 34.96
C ASP A 702 -18.34 -10.50 35.76
N ALA A 703 -19.05 -11.53 36.19
CA ALA A 703 -20.35 -11.35 36.88
C ALA A 703 -20.24 -10.69 38.25
N ALA A 704 -19.12 -10.87 38.95
CA ALA A 704 -18.92 -10.35 40.30
C ALA A 704 -18.43 -8.90 40.31
N THR A 705 -17.53 -8.56 39.39
CA THR A 705 -16.85 -7.25 39.37
C THR A 705 -17.42 -6.29 38.31
N GLY A 706 -18.12 -6.81 37.28
CA GLY A 706 -18.54 -6.07 36.10
C GLY A 706 -17.39 -5.70 35.13
N GLN A 707 -16.16 -6.17 35.41
CA GLN A 707 -15.01 -5.97 34.56
C GLN A 707 -15.20 -6.61 33.19
N ILE A 708 -14.83 -5.92 32.13
CA ILE A 708 -14.78 -6.51 30.79
C ILE A 708 -13.62 -7.52 30.72
N THR A 709 -13.97 -8.77 30.39
CA THR A 709 -13.01 -9.87 30.20
C THR A 709 -12.69 -10.13 28.73
N ASN A 710 -13.63 -9.84 27.83
CA ASN A 710 -13.39 -9.93 26.39
C ASN A 710 -14.39 -9.06 25.61
N VAL A 711 -13.95 -8.55 24.45
CA VAL A 711 -14.81 -7.88 23.47
C VAL A 711 -14.67 -8.58 22.12
N THR A 712 -15.77 -9.16 21.60
CA THR A 712 -15.80 -9.73 20.26
C THR A 712 -16.21 -8.65 19.25
N ARG A 713 -15.40 -8.45 18.22
CA ARG A 713 -15.59 -7.42 17.18
C ARG A 713 -15.12 -7.90 15.81
N GLY A 714 -15.38 -7.12 14.76
CA GLY A 714 -14.97 -7.43 13.40
C GLY A 714 -15.38 -6.33 12.42
N ALA A 715 -15.45 -6.68 11.14
CA ALA A 715 -15.88 -5.77 10.09
C ALA A 715 -17.40 -5.76 9.94
N ILE A 716 -17.95 -4.59 9.60
CA ILE A 716 -19.38 -4.38 9.29
C ILE A 716 -19.53 -3.48 8.06
N ASN A 717 -20.73 -3.52 7.45
CA ASN A 717 -21.14 -2.52 6.46
C ASN A 717 -21.80 -1.37 7.18
N GLU A 718 -21.08 -0.31 7.43
CA GLU A 718 -21.62 0.84 8.14
C GLU A 718 -20.95 2.13 7.72
N GLY A 719 -21.76 3.19 7.77
CA GLY A 719 -21.30 4.53 7.54
C GLY A 719 -21.12 4.90 6.09
N THR A 720 -20.75 6.16 5.92
CA THR A 720 -20.54 6.79 4.61
C THR A 720 -19.15 7.39 4.52
N LEU A 721 -18.71 7.65 3.30
CA LEU A 721 -17.53 8.46 3.04
C LEU A 721 -17.85 9.39 1.88
N ASP A 722 -17.68 10.68 2.12
CA ASP A 722 -17.87 11.73 1.14
C ASP A 722 -16.53 12.40 0.84
N THR A 723 -16.23 12.62 -0.44
CA THR A 723 -15.09 13.44 -0.87
C THR A 723 -15.40 14.18 -2.15
N ASP A 724 -14.90 15.40 -2.24
CA ASP A 724 -14.89 16.17 -3.46
C ASP A 724 -13.59 16.95 -3.63
N GLY A 725 -13.29 17.33 -4.87
CA GLY A 725 -12.07 18.08 -5.14
C GLY A 725 -11.94 18.54 -6.58
N ILE A 726 -10.77 19.12 -6.89
CA ILE A 726 -10.43 19.63 -8.21
C ILE A 726 -9.03 19.17 -8.58
N ASP A 727 -8.89 18.62 -9.78
CA ASP A 727 -7.62 18.26 -10.38
C ASP A 727 -7.29 19.24 -11.51
N LEU A 728 -6.12 19.88 -11.45
CA LEU A 728 -5.62 20.81 -12.45
C LEU A 728 -4.40 20.22 -13.16
N ASN A 729 -4.36 20.35 -14.49
CA ASN A 729 -3.22 19.93 -15.30
C ASN A 729 -2.94 21.01 -16.37
N ALA A 730 -1.75 21.57 -16.36
CA ALA A 730 -1.30 22.48 -17.39
C ALA A 730 -0.02 21.91 -18.04
N ARG A 731 0.00 21.87 -19.36
CA ARG A 731 1.13 21.39 -20.16
C ARG A 731 1.57 22.45 -21.14
N THR A 732 2.90 22.67 -21.21
CA THR A 732 3.49 23.50 -22.24
C THR A 732 4.52 22.72 -23.04
N ASN A 733 4.69 23.10 -24.29
CA ASN A 733 5.63 22.50 -25.21
C ASN A 733 6.20 23.57 -26.17
N PHE A 734 7.21 24.27 -25.67
CA PHE A 734 7.91 25.27 -26.46
C PHE A 734 8.97 24.61 -27.34
N LYS A 735 8.91 24.84 -28.63
CA LYS A 735 9.90 24.39 -29.60
C LYS A 735 10.69 25.61 -30.09
N PHE A 736 11.98 25.56 -29.88
CA PHE A 736 12.96 26.52 -30.41
C PHE A 736 13.75 25.86 -31.56
N SER A 737 14.56 26.61 -32.28
CA SER A 737 15.30 26.07 -33.43
C SER A 737 16.17 24.84 -33.10
N GLN A 738 16.82 24.81 -31.94
CA GLN A 738 17.73 23.73 -31.53
C GLN A 738 17.38 23.16 -30.15
N SER A 739 16.30 23.60 -29.55
CA SER A 739 15.93 23.17 -28.19
C SER A 739 14.41 23.04 -28.00
N ARG A 740 14.04 22.33 -26.95
CA ARG A 740 12.65 22.11 -26.58
C ARG A 740 12.50 22.23 -25.07
N LEU A 741 11.49 22.98 -24.63
CA LEU A 741 11.08 23.04 -23.22
C LEU A 741 9.68 22.47 -23.07
N GLN A 742 9.58 21.40 -22.30
CA GLN A 742 8.31 20.77 -21.92
C GLN A 742 8.09 20.99 -20.43
N GLN A 743 6.92 21.47 -20.07
CA GLN A 743 6.55 21.67 -18.68
C GLN A 743 5.20 21.03 -18.40
N GLN A 744 5.04 20.49 -17.20
CA GLN A 744 3.78 19.97 -16.73
C GLN A 744 3.55 20.39 -15.27
N LEU A 745 2.45 21.05 -15.01
CA LEU A 745 1.95 21.37 -13.67
C LEU A 745 0.74 20.48 -13.38
N LEU A 746 0.84 19.69 -12.32
CA LEU A 746 -0.26 18.89 -11.77
C LEU A 746 -0.57 19.43 -10.37
N VAL A 747 -1.84 19.72 -10.10
CA VAL A 747 -2.31 20.10 -8.75
C VAL A 747 -3.60 19.33 -8.46
N SER A 748 -3.61 18.58 -7.36
CA SER A 748 -4.82 17.93 -6.85
C SER A 748 -5.23 18.60 -5.54
N VAL A 749 -6.45 19.12 -5.50
CA VAL A 749 -7.04 19.81 -4.33
C VAL A 749 -8.20 18.96 -3.82
N VAL A 750 -8.15 18.53 -2.57
CA VAL A 750 -9.30 17.96 -1.87
C VAL A 750 -10.00 19.08 -1.13
N ARG A 751 -11.30 19.23 -1.36
CA ARG A 751 -12.13 20.29 -0.76
C ARG A 751 -12.87 19.78 0.46
N ASP A 752 -13.43 18.60 0.33
CA ASP A 752 -14.12 17.90 1.40
C ASP A 752 -13.65 16.44 1.48
N TYR A 753 -13.52 15.95 2.70
CA TYR A 753 -13.31 14.55 3.02
C TYR A 753 -13.92 14.29 4.39
N SER A 754 -15.07 13.65 4.42
CA SER A 754 -15.82 13.39 5.64
C SER A 754 -16.24 11.93 5.75
N ILE A 755 -16.24 11.42 6.97
CA ILE A 755 -16.61 10.04 7.30
C ILE A 755 -17.84 10.10 8.20
N ASP A 756 -18.85 9.30 7.87
CA ASP A 756 -20.09 9.13 8.66
C ASP A 756 -20.83 10.45 8.93
N GLY A 757 -20.79 11.38 7.96
CA GLY A 757 -21.38 12.71 8.10
C GLY A 757 -20.69 13.60 9.14
N GLY A 758 -19.50 13.22 9.61
CA GLY A 758 -18.71 14.00 10.54
C GLY A 758 -18.06 15.24 9.95
N THR A 759 -17.17 15.87 10.67
CA THR A 759 -16.47 17.09 10.24
C THR A 759 -15.55 16.80 9.08
N ASN A 760 -15.39 17.80 8.20
CA ASN A 760 -14.42 17.71 7.10
C ASN A 760 -12.99 17.59 7.64
N LEU A 761 -12.30 16.49 7.31
CA LEU A 761 -10.96 16.16 7.78
C LEU A 761 -9.83 16.82 6.98
N VAL A 762 -10.16 17.52 5.89
CA VAL A 762 -9.14 18.18 5.05
C VAL A 762 -8.41 19.28 5.84
N GLY A 763 -7.08 19.20 5.85
CA GLY A 763 -6.21 20.11 6.63
C GLY A 763 -5.85 19.59 8.02
N THR A 764 -6.46 18.49 8.49
CA THR A 764 -6.04 17.79 9.71
C THR A 764 -4.74 17.00 9.47
N GLN A 765 -4.13 16.49 10.52
CA GLN A 765 -2.91 15.71 10.45
C GLN A 765 -3.11 14.45 9.58
N GLY A 766 -2.31 14.30 8.52
CA GLY A 766 -2.41 13.20 7.55
C GLY A 766 -3.25 13.51 6.31
N ALA A 767 -4.05 14.58 6.30
CA ALA A 767 -4.96 14.93 5.21
C ALA A 767 -4.67 16.33 4.62
N PRO A 768 -3.57 16.52 3.88
CA PRO A 768 -3.23 17.81 3.27
C PRO A 768 -4.29 18.24 2.25
N LYS A 769 -4.59 19.55 2.23
CA LYS A 769 -5.60 20.12 1.33
C LYS A 769 -5.25 19.97 -0.15
N TRP A 770 -3.96 20.02 -0.50
CA TRP A 770 -3.52 19.92 -1.88
C TRP A 770 -2.10 19.37 -1.99
N ARG A 771 -1.81 18.79 -3.15
CA ARG A 771 -0.48 18.40 -3.59
C ARG A 771 -0.21 18.96 -4.98
N MET A 772 1.04 19.33 -5.25
CA MET A 772 1.48 19.90 -6.52
C MET A 772 2.76 19.21 -6.99
N ASN A 773 2.82 18.93 -8.28
CA ASN A 773 4.05 18.56 -8.99
C ASN A 773 4.21 19.49 -10.19
N PHE A 774 5.38 20.15 -10.31
CA PHE A 774 5.72 20.99 -11.46
C PHE A 774 7.02 20.48 -12.08
N GLY A 775 6.91 19.68 -13.13
CA GLY A 775 8.03 19.10 -13.89
C GLY A 775 8.40 19.95 -15.10
N ASN A 776 9.71 20.10 -15.33
CA ASN A 776 10.28 20.85 -16.44
C ASN A 776 11.36 19.99 -17.11
N THR A 777 11.26 19.75 -18.41
CA THR A 777 12.28 19.07 -19.20
C THR A 777 12.77 20.01 -20.30
N TYR A 778 14.04 20.35 -20.29
CA TYR A 778 14.70 21.14 -21.32
C TYR A 778 15.69 20.26 -22.08
N THR A 779 15.52 20.15 -23.39
CA THR A 779 16.38 19.36 -24.27
C THR A 779 17.05 20.28 -25.29
N MET A 780 18.38 20.19 -25.41
CA MET A 780 19.19 20.95 -26.36
C MET A 780 20.31 20.05 -26.92
N GLY A 781 20.24 19.74 -28.20
CA GLY A 781 21.19 18.83 -28.84
C GLY A 781 21.24 17.47 -28.13
N ARG A 782 22.40 17.13 -27.59
CA ARG A 782 22.64 15.86 -26.86
C ARG A 782 22.34 15.93 -25.36
N PHE A 783 22.00 17.10 -24.83
CA PHE A 783 21.71 17.32 -23.41
C PHE A 783 20.21 17.37 -23.14
N SER A 784 19.81 16.77 -22.03
CA SER A 784 18.48 16.89 -21.48
C SER A 784 18.58 17.19 -19.97
N THR A 785 17.93 18.25 -19.54
CA THR A 785 17.88 18.65 -18.11
C THR A 785 16.44 18.50 -17.61
N TYR A 786 16.28 17.89 -16.47
CA TYR A 786 15.00 17.78 -15.76
C TYR A 786 15.05 18.55 -14.44
N LEU A 787 13.97 19.24 -14.11
CA LEU A 787 13.77 19.93 -12.84
C LEU A 787 12.31 19.80 -12.42
N ALA A 788 12.04 19.22 -11.24
CA ALA A 788 10.70 19.10 -10.70
C ALA A 788 10.58 19.69 -9.29
N ILE A 789 9.47 20.35 -9.03
CA ILE A 789 9.08 20.86 -7.71
C ILE A 789 7.90 20.03 -7.24
N ASN A 790 8.07 19.29 -6.13
CA ASN A 790 6.99 18.60 -5.42
C ASN A 790 6.63 19.39 -4.18
N ARG A 791 5.34 19.68 -3.99
CA ARG A 791 4.88 20.44 -2.82
C ARG A 791 3.59 19.84 -2.24
N ILE A 792 3.59 19.65 -0.91
CA ILE A 792 2.48 19.19 -0.10
C ILE A 792 2.04 20.33 0.82
N ALA A 793 0.74 20.59 0.89
CA ALA A 793 0.18 21.62 1.76
C ALA A 793 0.49 21.38 3.25
N GLY A 794 0.59 22.43 4.01
CA GLY A 794 0.64 22.36 5.48
C GLY A 794 -0.68 21.83 6.06
N GLN A 795 -0.62 21.32 7.27
CA GLN A 795 -1.75 20.73 7.99
C GLN A 795 -1.81 21.38 9.36
N SER A 796 -2.83 22.16 9.62
CA SER A 796 -2.96 22.96 10.85
C SER A 796 -4.36 22.94 11.46
N LYS A 797 -5.32 22.26 10.80
CA LYS A 797 -6.70 22.19 11.27
C LYS A 797 -6.81 21.16 12.39
N GLU A 798 -7.33 21.57 13.55
CA GLU A 798 -7.66 20.68 14.67
C GLU A 798 -6.52 19.70 15.04
N THR A 799 -5.26 20.14 14.96
CA THR A 799 -4.10 19.32 15.29
C THR A 799 -3.25 19.98 16.36
N PRO A 800 -2.82 19.24 17.40
CA PRO A 800 -1.90 19.75 18.41
C PRO A 800 -0.49 20.01 17.88
N GLN A 801 -0.14 19.43 16.72
CA GLN A 801 1.16 19.54 16.08
C GLN A 801 1.02 19.94 14.61
N PRO A 802 0.79 21.23 14.30
CA PRO A 802 0.63 21.70 12.94
C PRO A 802 1.91 21.53 12.13
N THR A 803 1.77 21.17 10.85
CA THR A 803 2.89 21.06 9.92
C THR A 803 2.85 22.17 8.89
N SER A 804 4.02 22.73 8.58
CA SER A 804 4.20 23.65 7.48
C SER A 804 4.21 22.92 6.13
N ALA A 805 4.04 23.67 5.03
CA ALA A 805 4.11 23.10 3.69
C ALA A 805 5.51 22.49 3.44
N TYR A 806 5.51 21.26 2.88
CA TYR A 806 6.72 20.52 2.54
C TYR A 806 7.01 20.64 1.05
N THR A 807 8.19 21.14 0.70
CA THR A 807 8.60 21.35 -0.70
C THR A 807 9.94 20.67 -0.94
N THR A 808 10.02 19.84 -1.98
CA THR A 808 11.26 19.23 -2.46
C THR A 808 11.52 19.61 -3.91
N LEU A 809 12.79 19.66 -4.29
CA LEU A 809 13.26 19.94 -5.63
C LEU A 809 14.06 18.72 -6.12
N THR A 810 13.68 18.16 -7.28
CA THR A 810 14.40 17.06 -7.93
C THR A 810 14.98 17.55 -9.24
N GLY A 811 16.23 17.19 -9.55
CA GLY A 811 16.84 17.61 -10.80
C GLY A 811 17.85 16.60 -11.34
N SER A 812 17.98 16.56 -12.68
CA SER A 812 18.97 15.72 -13.36
C SER A 812 19.45 16.34 -14.67
N VAL A 813 20.64 15.92 -15.08
CA VAL A 813 21.22 16.23 -16.39
C VAL A 813 21.57 14.91 -17.05
N SER A 814 21.13 14.73 -18.30
CA SER A 814 21.43 13.57 -19.13
C SER A 814 22.21 14.00 -20.36
N TYR A 815 23.21 13.22 -20.73
CA TYR A 815 24.00 13.39 -21.95
C TYR A 815 23.88 12.16 -22.83
N ASN A 816 23.48 12.33 -24.09
CA ASN A 816 23.40 11.26 -25.09
C ASN A 816 24.68 11.26 -25.95
N ALA A 817 25.59 10.35 -25.69
CA ALA A 817 26.83 10.19 -26.48
C ALA A 817 26.55 9.63 -27.90
N ALA A 818 27.50 9.81 -28.82
CA ALA A 818 27.38 9.31 -30.19
C ALA A 818 27.32 7.78 -30.26
N THR A 819 27.74 7.07 -29.22
CA THR A 819 27.78 5.61 -29.10
C THR A 819 26.44 5.03 -28.62
N ASN A 820 25.32 5.76 -28.69
CA ASN A 820 24.04 5.39 -28.12
C ASN A 820 24.07 5.14 -26.59
N THR A 821 25.06 5.76 -25.92
CA THR A 821 25.17 5.74 -24.45
C THR A 821 24.50 6.98 -23.87
N ARG A 822 23.59 6.81 -22.95
CA ARG A 822 23.01 7.90 -22.15
C ARG A 822 23.60 7.86 -20.75
N LEU A 823 24.22 8.96 -20.33
CA LEU A 823 24.72 9.17 -18.99
C LEU A 823 23.81 10.16 -18.27
N THR A 824 23.37 9.83 -17.08
CA THR A 824 22.51 10.69 -16.27
C THR A 824 23.10 10.84 -14.86
N VAL A 825 23.19 12.10 -14.39
CA VAL A 825 23.50 12.43 -13.01
C VAL A 825 22.38 13.31 -12.47
N GLY A 826 21.92 13.04 -11.28
CA GLY A 826 20.82 13.79 -10.69
C GLY A 826 20.77 13.71 -9.17
N ALA A 827 19.83 14.44 -8.62
CA ALA A 827 19.50 14.33 -7.21
C ALA A 827 18.02 14.50 -6.97
N VAL A 828 17.43 13.58 -6.21
CA VAL A 828 16.11 13.73 -5.59
C VAL A 828 16.29 14.60 -4.35
N ASN A 829 15.37 15.52 -4.10
CA ASN A 829 15.42 16.44 -2.97
C ASN A 829 16.73 17.24 -2.87
N LEU A 830 17.10 17.95 -3.94
CA LEU A 830 18.31 18.78 -4.07
C LEU A 830 18.58 19.69 -2.86
N THR A 831 17.52 20.22 -2.27
CA THR A 831 17.58 21.14 -1.12
C THR A 831 17.83 20.46 0.20
N ASN A 832 17.95 19.13 0.23
CA ASN A 832 18.13 18.31 1.45
C ASN A 832 17.06 18.60 2.52
N LYS A 833 15.80 18.76 2.09
CA LYS A 833 14.69 19.08 2.98
C LYS A 833 14.23 17.80 3.71
N PHE A 834 14.13 17.86 5.04
CA PHE A 834 13.53 16.82 5.86
C PHE A 834 12.10 17.20 6.26
N PRO A 835 11.23 16.20 6.50
CA PRO A 835 9.92 16.43 7.10
C PRO A 835 10.03 17.14 8.46
N GLN A 836 8.98 17.86 8.84
CA GLN A 836 8.87 18.38 10.19
C GLN A 836 8.63 17.23 11.17
N LEU A 837 9.34 17.25 12.30
CA LEU A 837 9.16 16.27 13.36
C LEU A 837 7.83 16.52 14.07
N ILE A 838 7.00 15.49 14.07
CA ILE A 838 5.70 15.43 14.75
C ILE A 838 5.49 14.00 15.26
N SER A 839 4.63 13.82 16.25
CA SER A 839 4.19 12.46 16.60
C SER A 839 3.04 12.05 15.67
N TYR A 840 3.28 11.08 14.81
CA TYR A 840 2.28 10.53 13.91
C TYR A 840 2.36 9.00 13.95
N ASP A 841 1.33 8.37 14.50
CA ASP A 841 1.27 6.90 14.61
C ASP A 841 2.56 6.28 15.18
N GLY A 842 3.07 6.88 16.27
CA GLY A 842 4.31 6.44 16.93
C GLY A 842 5.60 6.71 16.17
N ARG A 843 5.56 7.49 15.09
CA ARG A 843 6.69 7.85 14.21
C ARG A 843 6.97 9.35 14.21
N PRO A 844 8.18 9.76 13.79
CA PRO A 844 8.57 11.17 13.81
C PRO A 844 7.92 12.03 12.72
N TRP A 845 7.22 11.46 11.74
CA TRP A 845 6.38 12.11 10.74
C TRP A 845 5.46 11.09 10.05
N ASN A 846 4.52 11.56 9.19
CA ASN A 846 3.70 10.68 8.37
C ASN A 846 4.52 10.08 7.21
N PHE A 847 4.87 8.78 7.29
CA PHE A 847 5.71 8.08 6.32
C PHE A 847 5.02 7.86 4.97
N ASN A 848 3.69 7.90 4.91
CA ASN A 848 2.94 7.77 3.66
C ASN A 848 3.03 9.04 2.81
N LEU A 849 3.12 10.21 3.47
CA LEU A 849 3.18 11.52 2.81
C LEU A 849 4.60 11.98 2.52
N TYR A 850 5.53 11.77 3.46
CA TYR A 850 6.85 12.37 3.42
C TYR A 850 7.97 11.34 3.29
N ASP A 851 9.05 11.76 2.66
CA ASP A 851 10.29 10.99 2.59
C ASP A 851 11.33 11.58 3.55
N GLY A 852 11.91 10.73 4.38
CA GLY A 852 12.92 11.11 5.37
C GLY A 852 14.37 10.87 4.94
N LEU A 853 14.65 10.60 3.65
CA LEU A 853 16.00 10.31 3.14
C LEU A 853 16.89 11.54 3.00
N GLY A 854 16.29 12.74 2.98
CA GLY A 854 17.02 13.95 2.61
C GLY A 854 17.38 13.94 1.12
N ARG A 855 18.52 14.55 0.76
CA ARG A 855 19.00 14.55 -0.63
C ARG A 855 19.59 13.20 -1.00
N GLN A 856 19.14 12.63 -2.12
CA GLN A 856 19.67 11.40 -2.70
C GLN A 856 20.32 11.74 -4.06
N VAL A 857 21.63 11.61 -4.15
CA VAL A 857 22.38 11.77 -5.40
C VAL A 857 22.42 10.44 -6.12
N TYR A 858 22.20 10.44 -7.45
CA TYR A 858 22.22 9.22 -8.25
C TYR A 858 22.95 9.42 -9.58
N PHE A 859 23.44 8.30 -10.12
CA PHE A 859 23.91 8.24 -11.49
C PHE A 859 23.29 7.04 -12.22
N ARG A 860 23.17 7.15 -13.54
CA ARG A 860 22.69 6.08 -14.43
C ARG A 860 23.48 6.06 -15.72
N VAL A 861 23.73 4.84 -16.18
CA VAL A 861 24.31 4.56 -17.50
C VAL A 861 23.35 3.67 -18.26
N GLN A 862 22.99 4.09 -19.46
CA GLN A 862 22.15 3.31 -20.38
C GLN A 862 22.88 3.15 -21.70
N GLN A 863 23.11 1.92 -22.13
CA GLN A 863 23.70 1.59 -23.41
C GLN A 863 22.67 0.89 -24.29
N THR A 864 22.50 1.38 -25.51
CA THR A 864 21.62 0.76 -26.51
C THR A 864 22.47 0.27 -27.68
N PHE A 865 22.24 -0.96 -28.17
CA PHE A 865 22.92 -1.63 -29.23
C PHE A 865 22.00 -1.90 -30.42
#